data_318f9eec51a40da85db8763c6d385dc4
#
_entry.id   318f9eec51a40da85db8763c6d385dc4
#
_cell.length_a   1.000
_cell.length_b   1.000
_cell.length_c   1.000
_cell.angle_alpha   90.00
_cell.angle_beta   90.00
_cell.angle_gamma   90.00
#
_symmetry.space_group_name_H-M   'P 1'
#
loop_
_entity.id
_entity.type
_entity.pdbx_description
1 polymer ?
#
loop_
_entity_poly.entity_id
_entity_poly.type
_entity_poly.pdbx_seq_one_letter_code
_entity_poly.pdbx_strand_id
1 'polypeptide(L)'
;DTSPTLTVDSALAKQSFVRPTHEFGQGNVEQQMADATHKASGTLSIGGQEHMYLEGQVSLAIPDEDDRMKIYTSSQHPSEVQKLVAEVLDVKLHRVMVDMRRMGGGFGGKETQAAQWACIAALLASRNHCAVKCRLPRQVDMHVTGKRHPFENRFEVGFDDTGRILATHMDINGNCGHSPDLSDAIVDRAMFHADNGYYLGASHIVGHRLKTNMVSHTAYRGFGGPQGMIMAEALIDKVARHLEVDPLTIRKRNLYGESTGTVTPYGMEVEHNLLPEIMTKLETDGHYWARRKAITAFNRNSPVIKKGLALTPVKFGISFTAKHLNQAGALVHIYTDGSIQVNHGGTEMGQGLHTKIGQIAANEFGLSVDMIEVTATRTDKVPNTSPTAASSGTDLNGKAVQNACITLTTRLAECFAASLGMADQANMVRFEHGNVILGEHSKPFAELVQAAYFERVSLSASGFYKTPKLHYNRDTGEGRPFFYFAYGASLSEVSIDTLTGEYTVDRVDILHDVGDSLNPAIDKGQIEGAFIQGMGWLTTEDLRWNEAGKLISENMATYKIPAIGDTPKHFDVQLFGRKNAEDSIYHSKAVGEPPFMLAISVWCALKDAISSLSGYKLAPQLDTPATPERVLNAVLAAQGQ
;
A
#
# COMPACT_ATOMS: atom_id res chain seq x y z
N ASP A 1 4.64 -12.93 -38.67
CA ASP A 1 5.06 -13.46 -37.36
C ASP A 1 6.29 -12.68 -36.88
N THR A 2 6.07 -11.73 -36.00
CA THR A 2 7.13 -10.97 -35.32
C THR A 2 7.32 -11.53 -33.92
N SER A 3 8.57 -11.66 -33.45
CA SER A 3 8.87 -12.07 -32.07
C SER A 3 8.20 -11.10 -31.07
N PRO A 4 7.57 -11.61 -29.98
CA PRO A 4 6.89 -10.76 -29.04
C PRO A 4 7.86 -9.86 -28.27
N THR A 5 7.44 -8.65 -27.93
CA THR A 5 8.17 -7.72 -27.07
C THR A 5 7.81 -8.04 -25.62
N LEU A 6 8.73 -8.65 -24.86
CA LEU A 6 8.46 -9.10 -23.49
C LEU A 6 9.28 -8.36 -22.43
N THR A 7 10.44 -7.80 -22.81
CA THR A 7 11.39 -7.17 -21.90
C THR A 7 11.34 -5.66 -21.98
N VAL A 8 11.77 -5.00 -20.90
CA VAL A 8 11.96 -3.55 -20.83
C VAL A 8 12.90 -3.06 -21.93
N ASP A 9 14.07 -3.70 -22.09
CA ASP A 9 15.06 -3.30 -23.10
C ASP A 9 14.50 -3.38 -24.51
N SER A 10 13.78 -4.45 -24.85
CA SER A 10 13.18 -4.59 -26.18
C SER A 10 12.09 -3.54 -26.44
N ALA A 11 11.35 -3.14 -25.41
CA ALA A 11 10.33 -2.10 -25.51
C ALA A 11 10.95 -0.71 -25.64
N LEU A 12 12.02 -0.41 -24.89
CA LEU A 12 12.80 0.83 -25.02
C LEU A 12 13.42 0.96 -26.41
N ALA A 13 14.07 -0.09 -26.92
CA ALA A 13 14.67 -0.10 -28.25
C ALA A 13 13.65 0.14 -29.37
N LYS A 14 12.40 -0.29 -29.18
CA LYS A 14 11.28 -0.09 -30.11
C LYS A 14 10.49 1.21 -29.84
N GLN A 15 10.86 2.00 -28.83
CA GLN A 15 10.10 3.16 -28.35
C GLN A 15 8.61 2.84 -28.14
N SER A 16 8.35 1.69 -27.51
CA SER A 16 6.99 1.16 -27.33
C SER A 16 6.46 1.55 -25.94
N PHE A 17 5.55 2.52 -25.89
CA PHE A 17 4.98 3.06 -24.66
C PHE A 17 3.45 2.94 -24.64
N VAL A 18 2.86 2.70 -23.43
CA VAL A 18 1.41 2.78 -23.23
C VAL A 18 0.95 4.18 -22.83
N ARG A 19 1.88 5.00 -22.29
CA ARG A 19 1.67 6.41 -21.89
C ARG A 19 2.99 7.18 -22.08
N PRO A 20 2.93 8.50 -22.18
CA PRO A 20 4.14 9.33 -22.27
C PRO A 20 5.04 9.16 -21.05
N THR A 21 6.34 9.34 -21.27
CA THR A 21 7.33 9.47 -20.20
C THR A 21 7.00 10.68 -19.33
N HIS A 22 7.25 10.57 -18.04
CA HIS A 22 7.12 11.65 -17.08
C HIS A 22 8.45 11.80 -16.33
N GLU A 23 8.83 13.02 -15.99
CA GLU A 23 10.06 13.32 -15.27
C GLU A 23 9.84 14.47 -14.29
N PHE A 24 10.61 14.46 -13.23
CA PHE A 24 10.73 15.55 -12.27
C PHE A 24 12.07 15.49 -11.55
N GLY A 25 12.41 16.53 -10.81
CA GLY A 25 13.63 16.56 -10.04
C GLY A 25 13.86 17.89 -9.33
N GLN A 26 15.01 18.00 -8.67
CA GLN A 26 15.42 19.20 -7.97
C GLN A 26 16.91 19.47 -8.13
N GLY A 27 17.31 20.73 -8.10
CA GLY A 27 18.71 21.15 -8.17
C GLY A 27 19.35 20.95 -9.56
N ASN A 28 20.66 21.09 -9.63
CA ASN A 28 21.44 20.89 -10.87
C ASN A 28 22.22 19.57 -10.78
N VAL A 29 21.64 18.51 -11.31
CA VAL A 29 22.23 17.17 -11.25
C VAL A 29 23.56 17.09 -12.00
N GLU A 30 23.67 17.68 -13.17
CA GLU A 30 24.88 17.63 -13.99
C GLU A 30 26.07 18.25 -13.23
N GLN A 31 25.88 19.45 -12.67
CA GLN A 31 26.91 20.14 -11.89
C GLN A 31 27.29 19.36 -10.63
N GLN A 32 26.31 18.95 -9.83
CA GLN A 32 26.56 18.24 -8.58
C GLN A 32 27.17 16.84 -8.81
N MET A 33 26.81 16.19 -9.91
CA MET A 33 27.41 14.93 -10.32
C MET A 33 28.87 15.14 -10.77
N ALA A 34 29.16 16.26 -11.45
CA ALA A 34 30.54 16.60 -11.86
C ALA A 34 31.42 16.86 -10.63
N ASP A 35 30.89 17.57 -9.63
CA ASP A 35 31.61 17.97 -8.42
C ASP A 35 31.75 16.83 -7.39
N ALA A 36 31.03 15.72 -7.53
CA ALA A 36 31.07 14.60 -6.61
C ALA A 36 32.44 13.89 -6.63
N THR A 37 33.00 13.64 -5.43
CA THR A 37 34.28 12.93 -5.26
C THR A 37 34.20 11.50 -5.79
N HIS A 38 33.07 10.83 -5.53
CA HIS A 38 32.82 9.46 -5.92
C HIS A 38 31.55 9.36 -6.76
N LYS A 39 31.56 8.39 -7.68
CA LYS A 39 30.41 8.06 -8.52
C LYS A 39 30.18 6.56 -8.55
N ALA A 40 28.95 6.16 -8.59
CA ALA A 40 28.56 4.77 -8.77
C ALA A 40 27.28 4.69 -9.61
N SER A 41 27.05 3.53 -10.23
CA SER A 41 25.84 3.25 -10.98
C SER A 41 25.38 1.83 -10.76
N GLY A 42 24.15 1.56 -11.08
CA GLY A 42 23.58 0.22 -10.98
C GLY A 42 22.30 0.05 -11.77
N THR A 43 22.00 -1.20 -12.05
CA THR A 43 20.73 -1.64 -12.64
C THR A 43 20.12 -2.69 -11.71
N LEU A 44 18.80 -2.67 -11.55
CA LEU A 44 18.07 -3.64 -10.75
C LEU A 44 16.86 -4.14 -11.54
N SER A 45 16.83 -5.44 -11.83
CA SER A 45 15.65 -6.12 -12.34
C SER A 45 14.75 -6.54 -11.19
N ILE A 46 13.49 -6.13 -11.27
CA ILE A 46 12.50 -6.29 -10.21
C ILE A 46 11.34 -7.10 -10.76
N GLY A 47 11.15 -8.31 -10.24
CA GLY A 47 10.11 -9.23 -10.66
C GLY A 47 8.69 -8.73 -10.34
N GLY A 48 7.73 -9.18 -11.13
CA GLY A 48 6.32 -9.03 -10.83
C GLY A 48 5.88 -9.88 -9.64
N GLN A 49 4.57 -9.83 -9.32
CA GLN A 49 3.97 -10.66 -8.26
C GLN A 49 2.52 -10.97 -8.60
N GLU A 50 2.10 -12.21 -8.40
CA GLU A 50 0.70 -12.63 -8.48
C GLU A 50 -0.04 -12.27 -7.20
N HIS A 51 -1.28 -11.75 -7.31
CA HIS A 51 -2.09 -11.38 -6.14
C HIS A 51 -2.42 -12.56 -5.24
N MET A 52 -2.62 -13.72 -5.83
CA MET A 52 -2.92 -14.99 -5.16
C MET A 52 -4.02 -14.86 -4.09
N TYR A 53 -4.97 -13.93 -4.32
CA TYR A 53 -6.15 -13.80 -3.44
C TYR A 53 -6.88 -15.15 -3.32
N LEU A 54 -7.37 -15.49 -2.14
CA LEU A 54 -8.02 -16.79 -1.89
C LEU A 54 -9.29 -16.96 -2.74
N GLU A 55 -10.14 -15.93 -2.79
CA GLU A 55 -11.29 -15.84 -3.69
C GLU A 55 -10.87 -15.28 -5.04
N GLY A 56 -11.00 -16.07 -6.12
CA GLY A 56 -10.75 -15.63 -7.50
C GLY A 56 -11.76 -14.60 -7.98
N GLN A 57 -11.59 -14.13 -9.22
CA GLN A 57 -12.53 -13.20 -9.87
C GLN A 57 -13.91 -13.84 -10.01
N VAL A 58 -14.95 -13.17 -9.50
CA VAL A 58 -16.33 -13.66 -9.55
C VAL A 58 -17.33 -12.53 -9.57
N SER A 59 -18.35 -12.65 -10.42
CA SER A 59 -19.50 -11.75 -10.49
C SER A 59 -20.78 -12.54 -10.78
N LEU A 60 -21.90 -12.10 -10.21
CA LEU A 60 -23.23 -12.61 -10.48
C LEU A 60 -24.11 -11.43 -10.89
N ALA A 61 -24.66 -11.47 -12.09
CA ALA A 61 -25.59 -10.49 -12.62
C ALA A 61 -27.03 -11.05 -12.61
N ILE A 62 -27.97 -10.27 -12.09
CA ILE A 62 -29.38 -10.64 -11.97
C ILE A 62 -30.21 -9.52 -12.59
N PRO A 63 -30.97 -9.78 -13.68
CA PRO A 63 -31.95 -8.82 -14.18
C PRO A 63 -33.03 -8.54 -13.14
N ASP A 64 -33.44 -7.28 -13.03
CA ASP A 64 -34.47 -6.82 -12.10
C ASP A 64 -35.56 -6.04 -12.86
N GLU A 65 -36.63 -5.66 -12.18
CA GLU A 65 -37.72 -4.88 -12.76
C GLU A 65 -37.23 -3.59 -13.45
N ASP A 66 -37.99 -3.10 -14.43
CA ASP A 66 -37.73 -1.86 -15.18
C ASP A 66 -36.36 -1.82 -15.87
N ASP A 67 -35.90 -2.91 -16.46
CA ASP A 67 -34.58 -3.03 -17.10
C ASP A 67 -33.40 -2.70 -16.18
N ARG A 68 -33.54 -2.93 -14.89
CA ARG A 68 -32.47 -2.79 -13.92
C ARG A 68 -31.59 -4.04 -13.88
N MET A 69 -30.33 -3.85 -13.43
CA MET A 69 -29.37 -4.94 -13.25
C MET A 69 -28.78 -4.89 -11.85
N LYS A 70 -28.91 -5.98 -11.12
CA LYS A 70 -28.19 -6.20 -9.85
C LYS A 70 -26.92 -6.98 -10.10
N ILE A 71 -25.80 -6.48 -9.56
CA ILE A 71 -24.50 -7.11 -9.66
C ILE A 71 -23.98 -7.42 -8.26
N TYR A 72 -23.72 -8.69 -7.98
CA TYR A 72 -22.94 -9.12 -6.85
C TYR A 72 -21.53 -9.45 -7.36
N THR A 73 -20.50 -8.79 -6.81
CA THR A 73 -19.14 -8.92 -7.33
C THR A 73 -18.10 -8.87 -6.22
N SER A 74 -16.95 -9.49 -6.48
CA SER A 74 -15.75 -9.37 -5.68
C SER A 74 -14.88 -8.26 -6.26
N SER A 75 -15.10 -7.01 -5.83
CA SER A 75 -14.42 -5.82 -6.35
C SER A 75 -14.07 -4.81 -5.26
N GLN A 76 -12.89 -4.18 -5.40
CA GLN A 76 -12.47 -3.05 -4.56
C GLN A 76 -13.13 -1.73 -4.99
N HIS A 77 -13.80 -1.69 -6.16
CA HIS A 77 -14.35 -0.47 -6.75
C HIS A 77 -15.79 -0.68 -7.31
N PRO A 78 -16.79 -0.83 -6.43
CA PRO A 78 -18.17 -1.04 -6.86
C PRO A 78 -18.72 0.03 -7.83
N SER A 79 -18.34 1.30 -7.65
CA SER A 79 -18.77 2.41 -8.50
C SER A 79 -18.23 2.32 -9.92
N GLU A 80 -17.01 1.83 -10.13
CA GLU A 80 -16.46 1.58 -11.46
C GLU A 80 -17.15 0.41 -12.14
N VAL A 81 -17.40 -0.67 -11.39
CA VAL A 81 -18.20 -1.80 -11.89
C VAL A 81 -19.58 -1.32 -12.35
N GLN A 82 -20.26 -0.49 -11.54
CA GLN A 82 -21.53 0.12 -11.90
C GLN A 82 -21.45 0.89 -13.21
N LYS A 83 -20.43 1.73 -13.35
CA LYS A 83 -20.22 2.56 -14.54
C LYS A 83 -20.01 1.71 -15.78
N LEU A 84 -19.08 0.77 -15.75
CA LEU A 84 -18.71 -0.04 -16.90
C LEU A 84 -19.84 -1.00 -17.31
N VAL A 85 -20.58 -1.57 -16.35
CA VAL A 85 -21.78 -2.38 -16.65
C VAL A 85 -22.86 -1.52 -17.31
N ALA A 86 -23.10 -0.30 -16.81
CA ALA A 86 -24.08 0.61 -17.41
C ALA A 86 -23.70 1.01 -18.84
N GLU A 87 -22.41 1.26 -19.11
CA GLU A 87 -21.88 1.53 -20.46
C GLU A 87 -22.08 0.33 -21.40
N VAL A 88 -21.76 -0.89 -20.96
CA VAL A 88 -21.91 -2.12 -21.78
C VAL A 88 -23.37 -2.42 -22.10
N LEU A 89 -24.28 -2.14 -21.16
CA LEU A 89 -25.72 -2.35 -21.35
C LEU A 89 -26.42 -1.17 -22.03
N ASP A 90 -25.74 -0.05 -22.29
CA ASP A 90 -26.28 1.22 -22.79
C ASP A 90 -27.46 1.74 -21.95
N VAL A 91 -27.28 1.71 -20.61
CA VAL A 91 -28.28 2.20 -19.65
C VAL A 91 -27.72 3.31 -18.77
N LYS A 92 -28.59 4.03 -18.06
CA LYS A 92 -28.14 5.03 -17.08
C LYS A 92 -27.59 4.37 -15.81
N LEU A 93 -26.60 5.00 -15.15
CA LEU A 93 -25.92 4.49 -13.93
C LEU A 93 -26.90 4.00 -12.85
N HIS A 94 -28.00 4.75 -12.60
CA HIS A 94 -29.00 4.39 -11.59
C HIS A 94 -29.81 3.13 -11.91
N ARG A 95 -29.69 2.57 -13.12
CA ARG A 95 -30.29 1.28 -13.50
C ARG A 95 -29.44 0.08 -13.08
N VAL A 96 -28.18 0.31 -12.70
CA VAL A 96 -27.28 -0.74 -12.24
C VAL A 96 -27.00 -0.56 -10.74
N MET A 97 -27.25 -1.59 -9.96
CA MET A 97 -26.91 -1.63 -8.55
C MET A 97 -25.82 -2.68 -8.31
N VAL A 98 -24.71 -2.29 -7.67
CA VAL A 98 -23.61 -3.18 -7.31
C VAL A 98 -23.62 -3.38 -5.79
N ASP A 99 -23.62 -4.64 -5.39
CA ASP A 99 -23.56 -5.07 -3.98
C ASP A 99 -22.28 -5.87 -3.75
N MET A 100 -21.42 -5.39 -2.90
CA MET A 100 -20.19 -6.04 -2.48
C MET A 100 -20.19 -6.22 -0.96
N ARG A 101 -20.36 -7.45 -0.49
CA ARG A 101 -20.44 -7.75 0.96
C ARG A 101 -19.06 -7.84 1.59
N ARG A 102 -18.30 -8.84 1.20
CA ARG A 102 -16.90 -9.09 1.61
C ARG A 102 -16.22 -9.83 0.49
N MET A 103 -14.91 -9.63 0.34
CA MET A 103 -14.12 -10.42 -0.62
C MET A 103 -12.99 -11.16 0.08
N GLY A 104 -12.63 -12.31 -0.46
CA GLY A 104 -11.53 -13.15 0.02
C GLY A 104 -10.17 -12.69 -0.49
N GLY A 105 -9.80 -11.44 -0.15
CA GLY A 105 -8.59 -10.77 -0.60
C GLY A 105 -8.78 -10.00 -1.91
N GLY A 106 -8.02 -8.93 -2.06
CA GLY A 106 -8.00 -8.10 -3.28
C GLY A 106 -6.58 -7.67 -3.62
N PHE A 107 -5.88 -7.07 -2.66
CA PHE A 107 -4.48 -6.62 -2.76
C PHE A 107 -4.17 -5.67 -3.93
N GLY A 108 -5.19 -5.07 -4.54
CA GLY A 108 -5.12 -4.26 -5.76
C GLY A 108 -5.58 -4.99 -7.02
N GLY A 109 -5.59 -6.33 -7.04
CA GLY A 109 -5.97 -7.14 -8.19
C GLY A 109 -7.47 -7.15 -8.52
N LYS A 110 -8.29 -6.53 -7.69
CA LYS A 110 -9.73 -6.39 -7.90
C LYS A 110 -10.18 -4.93 -7.92
N GLU A 111 -9.25 -4.01 -8.13
CA GLU A 111 -9.56 -2.60 -8.27
C GLU A 111 -10.24 -2.32 -9.62
N THR A 112 -9.58 -2.59 -10.73
CA THR A 112 -10.11 -2.44 -12.10
C THR A 112 -10.46 -3.79 -12.75
N GLN A 113 -9.66 -4.82 -12.51
CA GLN A 113 -9.73 -6.12 -13.19
C GLN A 113 -11.06 -6.88 -12.95
N ALA A 114 -11.78 -6.58 -11.87
CA ALA A 114 -13.06 -7.23 -11.54
C ALA A 114 -14.20 -6.79 -12.49
N ALA A 115 -14.16 -5.59 -13.04
CA ALA A 115 -15.25 -5.00 -13.80
C ALA A 115 -15.56 -5.75 -15.11
N GLN A 116 -14.52 -6.25 -15.80
CA GLN A 116 -14.72 -7.00 -17.05
C GLN A 116 -15.58 -8.27 -16.88
N TRP A 117 -15.43 -8.97 -15.77
CA TRP A 117 -16.20 -10.19 -15.47
C TRP A 117 -17.65 -9.87 -15.11
N ALA A 118 -17.87 -8.74 -14.44
CA ALA A 118 -19.20 -8.20 -14.19
C ALA A 118 -19.90 -7.77 -15.48
N CYS A 119 -19.20 -7.11 -16.41
CA CYS A 119 -19.71 -6.72 -17.71
C CYS A 119 -20.14 -7.94 -18.56
N ILE A 120 -19.31 -8.99 -18.60
CA ILE A 120 -19.63 -10.23 -19.32
C ILE A 120 -20.87 -10.89 -18.72
N ALA A 121 -20.94 -11.02 -17.39
CA ALA A 121 -22.09 -11.60 -16.70
C ALA A 121 -23.37 -10.78 -16.97
N ALA A 122 -23.29 -9.45 -16.89
CA ALA A 122 -24.41 -8.55 -17.11
C ALA A 122 -24.94 -8.59 -18.55
N LEU A 123 -24.05 -8.60 -19.54
CA LEU A 123 -24.44 -8.70 -20.95
C LEU A 123 -25.17 -10.01 -21.24
N LEU A 124 -24.67 -11.13 -20.74
CA LEU A 124 -25.31 -12.44 -20.90
C LEU A 124 -26.64 -12.51 -20.13
N ALA A 125 -26.71 -11.96 -18.93
CA ALA A 125 -27.92 -11.92 -18.11
C ALA A 125 -29.03 -11.09 -18.80
N SER A 126 -28.69 -9.92 -19.35
CA SER A 126 -29.62 -9.06 -20.09
C SER A 126 -30.16 -9.76 -21.33
N ARG A 127 -29.32 -10.41 -22.13
CA ARG A 127 -29.73 -11.09 -23.37
C ARG A 127 -30.58 -12.33 -23.15
N ASN A 128 -30.33 -13.05 -22.03
CA ASN A 128 -31.03 -14.30 -21.76
C ASN A 128 -32.16 -14.13 -20.73
N HIS A 129 -32.38 -12.92 -20.19
CA HIS A 129 -33.38 -12.62 -19.16
C HIS A 129 -33.33 -13.56 -17.95
N CYS A 130 -32.12 -13.96 -17.54
CA CYS A 130 -31.91 -14.83 -16.39
C CYS A 130 -30.60 -14.46 -15.63
N ALA A 131 -30.48 -14.92 -14.39
CA ALA A 131 -29.27 -14.72 -13.60
C ALA A 131 -28.07 -15.44 -14.24
N VAL A 132 -26.93 -14.76 -14.35
CA VAL A 132 -25.68 -15.30 -14.90
C VAL A 132 -24.53 -15.07 -13.93
N LYS A 133 -23.81 -16.15 -13.61
CA LYS A 133 -22.61 -16.12 -12.80
C LYS A 133 -21.36 -16.37 -13.65
N CYS A 134 -20.42 -15.44 -13.60
CA CYS A 134 -19.08 -15.58 -14.16
C CYS A 134 -18.07 -15.77 -13.02
N ARG A 135 -17.38 -16.92 -12.99
CA ARG A 135 -16.30 -17.23 -12.04
C ARG A 135 -15.13 -17.82 -12.77
N LEU A 136 -13.94 -17.23 -12.58
CA LEU A 136 -12.72 -17.76 -13.19
C LEU A 136 -12.16 -18.93 -12.37
N PRO A 137 -11.78 -20.05 -13.03
CA PRO A 137 -10.86 -21.01 -12.42
C PRO A 137 -9.52 -20.35 -12.12
N ARG A 138 -8.83 -20.77 -11.06
CA ARG A 138 -7.56 -20.17 -10.62
C ARG A 138 -6.53 -20.03 -11.73
N GLN A 139 -6.32 -21.07 -12.51
CA GLN A 139 -5.37 -21.06 -13.62
C GLN A 139 -5.74 -20.02 -14.69
N VAL A 140 -7.02 -19.91 -15.04
CA VAL A 140 -7.50 -18.90 -15.99
C VAL A 140 -7.32 -17.50 -15.41
N ASP A 141 -7.66 -17.29 -14.13
CA ASP A 141 -7.46 -16.03 -13.42
C ASP A 141 -5.99 -15.61 -13.51
N MET A 142 -5.04 -16.49 -13.19
CA MET A 142 -3.60 -16.23 -13.28
C MET A 142 -3.12 -15.91 -14.71
N HIS A 143 -3.76 -16.45 -15.74
CA HIS A 143 -3.37 -16.19 -17.13
C HIS A 143 -3.89 -14.85 -17.68
N VAL A 144 -5.10 -14.45 -17.30
CA VAL A 144 -5.79 -13.34 -17.97
C VAL A 144 -5.84 -12.05 -17.16
N THR A 145 -5.58 -12.10 -15.86
CA THR A 145 -5.55 -10.91 -15.01
C THR A 145 -4.16 -10.31 -14.89
N GLY A 146 -4.11 -9.00 -14.62
CA GLY A 146 -2.88 -8.27 -14.42
C GLY A 146 -2.13 -8.69 -13.13
N LYS A 147 -0.83 -8.39 -13.09
CA LYS A 147 0.09 -8.70 -11.99
C LYS A 147 0.70 -7.40 -11.46
N ARG A 148 1.44 -7.45 -10.33
CA ARG A 148 2.38 -6.39 -10.00
C ARG A 148 3.33 -6.19 -11.18
N HIS A 149 3.52 -4.96 -11.59
CA HIS A 149 4.42 -4.62 -12.68
C HIS A 149 5.84 -5.10 -12.39
N PRO A 150 6.47 -5.84 -13.30
CA PRO A 150 7.93 -5.97 -13.32
C PRO A 150 8.57 -4.64 -13.70
N PHE A 151 9.72 -4.32 -13.10
CA PHE A 151 10.48 -3.12 -13.44
C PHE A 151 11.94 -3.48 -13.74
N GLU A 152 12.59 -2.62 -14.51
CA GLU A 152 14.04 -2.59 -14.64
C GLU A 152 14.51 -1.17 -14.41
N ASN A 153 15.01 -0.91 -13.22
CA ASN A 153 15.42 0.42 -12.80
C ASN A 153 16.92 0.61 -12.93
N ARG A 154 17.33 1.82 -13.31
CA ARG A 154 18.74 2.20 -13.44
C ARG A 154 18.98 3.45 -12.61
N PHE A 155 20.17 3.56 -12.02
CA PHE A 155 20.58 4.75 -11.28
C PHE A 155 22.05 5.09 -11.50
N GLU A 156 22.31 6.38 -11.38
CA GLU A 156 23.63 6.95 -11.21
C GLU A 156 23.62 7.82 -9.94
N VAL A 157 24.69 7.77 -9.14
CA VAL A 157 24.81 8.51 -7.89
C VAL A 157 26.19 9.12 -7.74
N GLY A 158 26.23 10.40 -7.38
CA GLY A 158 27.42 11.13 -6.95
C GLY A 158 27.38 11.38 -5.45
N PHE A 159 28.49 11.14 -4.76
CA PHE A 159 28.58 11.27 -3.30
C PHE A 159 30.00 11.70 -2.85
N ASP A 160 30.11 12.21 -1.62
CA ASP A 160 31.38 12.63 -1.02
C ASP A 160 32.08 11.49 -0.25
N ASP A 161 33.28 11.76 0.28
CA ASP A 161 34.09 10.81 1.07
C ASP A 161 33.37 10.31 2.33
N THR A 162 32.34 11.02 2.78
CA THR A 162 31.52 10.61 3.91
C THR A 162 30.36 9.68 3.52
N GLY A 163 30.04 9.59 2.24
CA GLY A 163 28.89 8.88 1.71
C GLY A 163 27.59 9.70 1.74
N ARG A 164 27.70 11.02 1.86
CA ARG A 164 26.57 11.93 1.64
C ARG A 164 26.28 12.01 0.15
N ILE A 165 25.04 11.75 -0.21
CA ILE A 165 24.58 11.82 -1.60
C ILE A 165 24.45 13.28 -2.00
N LEU A 166 25.08 13.64 -3.11
CA LEU A 166 25.08 14.98 -3.69
C LEU A 166 24.20 15.09 -4.92
N ALA A 167 24.20 14.03 -5.75
CA ALA A 167 23.39 13.98 -6.96
C ALA A 167 22.92 12.58 -7.29
N THR A 168 21.73 12.46 -7.91
CA THR A 168 21.19 11.20 -8.43
C THR A 168 20.51 11.41 -9.78
N HIS A 169 20.69 10.44 -10.67
CA HIS A 169 19.84 10.25 -11.85
C HIS A 169 19.22 8.87 -11.78
N MET A 170 17.91 8.77 -12.00
CA MET A 170 17.15 7.52 -11.84
C MET A 170 16.19 7.31 -13.01
N ASP A 171 16.35 6.18 -13.72
CA ASP A 171 15.41 5.71 -14.74
C ASP A 171 14.53 4.59 -14.16
N ILE A 172 13.26 4.83 -14.10
CA ILE A 172 12.24 3.92 -13.58
C ILE A 172 11.46 3.35 -14.75
N ASN A 173 11.71 2.09 -15.10
CA ASN A 173 11.20 1.47 -16.31
C ASN A 173 10.15 0.40 -15.98
N GLY A 174 8.87 0.77 -16.01
CA GLY A 174 7.76 -0.14 -15.74
C GLY A 174 7.34 -0.94 -16.98
N ASN A 175 7.34 -2.28 -16.87
CA ASN A 175 6.70 -3.14 -17.86
C ASN A 175 5.19 -3.13 -17.61
N CYS A 176 4.43 -2.49 -18.49
CA CYS A 176 2.99 -2.25 -18.29
C CYS A 176 2.09 -3.32 -18.94
N GLY A 177 2.66 -4.20 -19.76
CA GLY A 177 1.89 -5.14 -20.56
C GLY A 177 1.28 -4.47 -21.80
N HIS A 178 0.20 -5.04 -22.32
CA HIS A 178 -0.36 -4.62 -23.63
C HIS A 178 -1.24 -3.37 -23.56
N SER A 179 -1.73 -2.98 -22.40
CA SER A 179 -2.60 -1.80 -22.20
C SER A 179 -2.27 -1.05 -20.91
N PRO A 180 -2.67 0.22 -20.77
CA PRO A 180 -2.23 1.05 -19.65
C PRO A 180 -2.82 0.62 -18.29
N ASP A 181 -4.07 0.18 -18.20
CA ASP A 181 -4.80 0.00 -16.94
C ASP A 181 -4.47 1.14 -15.93
N LEU A 182 -3.85 0.84 -14.79
CA LEU A 182 -3.42 1.82 -13.79
C LEU A 182 -1.91 2.16 -13.87
N SER A 183 -1.22 1.69 -14.92
CA SER A 183 0.25 1.78 -15.04
C SER A 183 0.80 3.19 -14.94
N ASP A 184 0.07 4.20 -15.44
CA ASP A 184 0.52 5.59 -15.41
C ASP A 184 0.72 6.08 -13.97
N ALA A 185 -0.28 5.91 -13.12
CA ALA A 185 -0.21 6.29 -11.71
C ALA A 185 0.73 5.38 -10.90
N ILE A 186 0.91 4.11 -11.30
CA ILE A 186 1.81 3.16 -10.63
C ILE A 186 3.27 3.56 -10.86
N VAL A 187 3.64 3.93 -12.08
CA VAL A 187 4.99 4.42 -12.38
C VAL A 187 5.22 5.77 -11.72
N ASP A 188 4.25 6.71 -11.73
CA ASP A 188 4.35 7.97 -10.98
C ASP A 188 4.62 7.71 -9.49
N ARG A 189 3.91 6.74 -8.89
CA ARG A 189 4.13 6.42 -7.47
C ARG A 189 5.49 5.77 -7.20
N ALA A 190 6.01 4.97 -8.13
CA ALA A 190 7.38 4.46 -8.04
C ALA A 190 8.40 5.61 -8.04
N MET A 191 8.19 6.61 -8.89
CA MET A 191 9.03 7.82 -8.96
C MET A 191 8.96 8.62 -7.65
N PHE A 192 7.76 8.83 -7.08
CA PHE A 192 7.58 9.55 -5.80
C PHE A 192 8.20 8.85 -4.59
N HIS A 193 8.46 7.55 -4.69
CA HIS A 193 9.05 6.75 -3.61
C HIS A 193 10.48 6.28 -3.92
N ALA A 194 11.08 6.76 -5.02
CA ALA A 194 12.46 6.46 -5.38
C ALA A 194 13.48 7.06 -4.40
N ASP A 195 13.04 8.01 -3.58
CA ASP A 195 13.81 8.60 -2.48
C ASP A 195 13.75 7.78 -1.18
N ASN A 196 12.76 6.88 -1.00
CA ASN A 196 12.43 6.24 0.26
C ASN A 196 12.46 7.26 1.43
N GLY A 197 13.30 7.06 2.45
CA GLY A 197 13.51 7.98 3.57
C GLY A 197 14.71 8.92 3.42
N TYR A 198 15.30 9.03 2.23
CA TYR A 198 16.58 9.68 2.01
C TYR A 198 16.47 10.98 1.23
N TYR A 199 17.24 11.97 1.65
CA TYR A 199 17.51 13.16 0.86
C TYR A 199 18.60 12.84 -0.18
N LEU A 200 18.25 12.92 -1.45
CA LEU A 200 19.09 12.47 -2.55
C LEU A 200 19.95 13.59 -3.20
N GLY A 201 20.02 14.77 -2.56
CA GLY A 201 20.72 15.93 -3.15
C GLY A 201 19.98 16.46 -4.38
N ALA A 202 20.75 16.94 -5.38
CA ALA A 202 20.18 17.21 -6.70
C ALA A 202 19.72 15.90 -7.33
N SER A 203 18.50 15.86 -7.88
CA SER A 203 17.92 14.61 -8.37
C SER A 203 17.15 14.82 -9.67
N HIS A 204 17.27 13.87 -10.59
CA HIS A 204 16.47 13.78 -11.80
C HIS A 204 15.90 12.36 -11.89
N ILE A 205 14.58 12.24 -11.88
CA ILE A 205 13.85 10.97 -11.86
C ILE A 205 12.97 10.90 -13.10
N VAL A 206 13.21 9.90 -13.94
CA VAL A 206 12.50 9.68 -15.21
C VAL A 206 11.71 8.37 -15.11
N GLY A 207 10.43 8.39 -15.47
CA GLY A 207 9.57 7.20 -15.44
C GLY A 207 9.05 6.84 -16.82
N HIS A 208 9.27 5.60 -17.24
CA HIS A 208 8.85 5.06 -18.53
C HIS A 208 7.72 4.03 -18.34
N ARG A 209 6.64 4.15 -19.13
CA ARG A 209 5.48 3.28 -19.16
C ARG A 209 5.54 2.42 -20.39
N LEU A 210 6.25 1.29 -20.31
CA LEU A 210 6.61 0.49 -21.48
C LEU A 210 5.52 -0.50 -21.87
N LYS A 211 5.17 -0.50 -23.16
CA LYS A 211 4.21 -1.43 -23.74
C LYS A 211 4.90 -2.72 -24.18
N THR A 212 4.39 -3.84 -23.70
CA THR A 212 4.86 -5.19 -24.05
C THR A 212 3.71 -6.09 -24.48
N ASN A 213 4.02 -7.30 -24.93
CA ASN A 213 3.01 -8.29 -25.28
C ASN A 213 2.62 -9.20 -24.08
N MET A 214 2.87 -8.75 -22.86
CA MET A 214 2.42 -9.42 -21.64
C MET A 214 0.98 -9.00 -21.29
N VAL A 215 0.39 -9.64 -20.28
CA VAL A 215 -0.90 -9.21 -19.71
C VAL A 215 -0.83 -7.74 -19.29
N SER A 216 -1.98 -7.05 -19.29
CA SER A 216 -2.05 -5.68 -18.76
C SER A 216 -1.82 -5.71 -17.26
N HIS A 217 -0.64 -5.31 -16.80
CA HIS A 217 -0.32 -5.27 -15.37
C HIS A 217 -1.18 -4.24 -14.65
N THR A 218 -1.43 -4.45 -13.36
CA THR A 218 -2.41 -3.68 -12.60
C THR A 218 -1.89 -3.33 -11.19
N ALA A 219 -2.75 -2.68 -10.39
CA ALA A 219 -2.46 -2.36 -9.00
C ALA A 219 -2.08 -3.59 -8.18
N TYR A 220 -1.11 -3.43 -7.32
CA TYR A 220 -0.76 -4.37 -6.26
C TYR A 220 -0.28 -3.59 -5.04
N ARG A 221 -0.55 -4.07 -3.83
CA ARG A 221 -0.21 -3.46 -2.52
C ARG A 221 1.11 -2.68 -2.57
N GLY A 222 1.05 -1.35 -2.32
CA GLY A 222 2.17 -0.41 -2.47
C GLY A 222 2.20 0.36 -3.79
N PHE A 223 1.46 -0.10 -4.84
CA PHE A 223 1.14 0.65 -6.07
C PHE A 223 2.35 1.31 -6.75
N GLY A 224 3.48 0.59 -6.93
CA GLY A 224 4.73 1.14 -7.50
C GLY A 224 5.73 1.60 -6.45
N GLY A 225 5.29 2.04 -5.27
CA GLY A 225 6.18 2.42 -4.17
C GLY A 225 7.26 1.39 -3.84
N PRO A 226 6.93 0.08 -3.76
CA PRO A 226 7.94 -0.96 -3.52
C PRO A 226 9.07 -0.97 -4.53
N GLN A 227 8.75 -0.78 -5.82
CA GLN A 227 9.74 -0.79 -6.91
C GLN A 227 10.64 0.45 -6.91
N GLY A 228 10.12 1.60 -6.44
CA GLY A 228 10.94 2.80 -6.21
C GLY A 228 11.86 2.64 -5.01
N MET A 229 11.31 2.19 -3.86
CA MET A 229 12.07 2.08 -2.61
C MET A 229 13.22 1.06 -2.67
N ILE A 230 13.01 -0.09 -3.31
CA ILE A 230 14.08 -1.10 -3.41
C ILE A 230 15.26 -0.58 -4.24
N MET A 231 15.03 0.28 -5.23
CA MET A 231 16.09 0.94 -5.97
C MET A 231 16.89 1.90 -5.07
N ALA A 232 16.22 2.68 -4.22
CA ALA A 232 16.90 3.52 -3.24
C ALA A 232 17.81 2.70 -2.31
N GLU A 233 17.35 1.54 -1.85
CA GLU A 233 18.13 0.66 -1.01
C GLU A 233 19.31 0.00 -1.75
N ALA A 234 19.14 -0.31 -3.05
CA ALA A 234 20.23 -0.76 -3.91
C ALA A 234 21.32 0.30 -4.07
N LEU A 235 20.92 1.57 -4.27
CA LEU A 235 21.79 2.72 -4.36
C LEU A 235 22.59 2.93 -3.06
N ILE A 236 21.91 2.93 -1.91
CA ILE A 236 22.56 3.09 -0.60
C ILE A 236 23.57 1.97 -0.34
N ASP A 237 23.22 0.71 -0.63
CA ASP A 237 24.14 -0.41 -0.49
C ASP A 237 25.39 -0.25 -1.38
N LYS A 238 25.20 0.21 -2.62
CA LYS A 238 26.31 0.48 -3.55
C LYS A 238 27.28 1.53 -3.02
N VAL A 239 26.76 2.64 -2.47
CA VAL A 239 27.55 3.70 -1.82
C VAL A 239 28.32 3.15 -0.61
N ALA A 240 27.62 2.39 0.25
CA ALA A 240 28.22 1.82 1.46
C ALA A 240 29.40 0.87 1.15
N ARG A 241 29.23 -0.01 0.16
CA ARG A 241 30.29 -0.95 -0.24
C ARG A 241 31.45 -0.25 -0.93
N HIS A 242 31.18 0.80 -1.73
CA HIS A 242 32.23 1.61 -2.34
C HIS A 242 33.14 2.26 -1.29
N LEU A 243 32.58 2.74 -0.18
CA LEU A 243 33.34 3.37 0.91
C LEU A 243 33.81 2.38 1.97
N GLU A 244 33.51 1.10 1.83
CA GLU A 244 33.82 0.04 2.82
C GLU A 244 33.24 0.32 4.22
N VAL A 245 32.06 0.95 4.31
CA VAL A 245 31.35 1.25 5.57
C VAL A 245 30.06 0.46 5.69
N ASP A 246 29.57 0.32 6.93
CA ASP A 246 28.30 -0.36 7.19
C ASP A 246 27.13 0.39 6.53
N PRO A 247 26.22 -0.30 5.78
CA PRO A 247 25.10 0.35 5.10
C PRO A 247 24.17 1.14 6.02
N LEU A 248 24.02 0.76 7.30
CA LEU A 248 23.24 1.53 8.28
C LEU A 248 23.83 2.94 8.48
N THR A 249 25.15 3.07 8.45
CA THR A 249 25.83 4.37 8.56
C THR A 249 25.44 5.29 7.41
N ILE A 250 25.43 4.77 6.17
CA ILE A 250 25.04 5.55 4.99
C ILE A 250 23.55 5.89 5.01
N ARG A 251 22.68 4.93 5.41
CA ARG A 251 21.25 5.19 5.60
C ARG A 251 21.00 6.37 6.54
N LYS A 252 21.55 6.30 7.75
CA LYS A 252 21.37 7.36 8.79
C LYS A 252 21.91 8.71 8.33
N ARG A 253 23.01 8.75 7.58
CA ARG A 253 23.63 9.98 7.07
C ARG A 253 22.78 10.71 6.04
N ASN A 254 21.99 9.98 5.28
CA ASN A 254 21.18 10.51 4.21
C ASN A 254 19.68 10.62 4.53
N LEU A 255 19.23 10.29 5.75
CA LEU A 255 17.83 10.50 6.12
C LEU A 255 17.45 11.98 5.96
N TYR A 256 16.20 12.22 5.54
CA TYR A 256 15.63 13.57 5.56
C TYR A 256 15.78 14.21 6.94
N GLY A 257 16.18 15.49 6.99
CA GLY A 257 16.35 16.24 8.22
C GLY A 257 16.99 17.61 7.98
N GLU A 258 17.08 18.44 9.02
CA GLU A 258 17.63 19.79 8.94
C GLU A 258 19.06 19.86 8.39
N SER A 259 19.88 18.86 8.70
CA SER A 259 21.27 18.80 8.25
C SER A 259 21.43 18.27 6.82
N THR A 260 20.41 17.63 6.25
CA THR A 260 20.43 17.02 4.91
C THR A 260 19.58 17.79 3.93
N GLY A 261 18.33 18.00 4.28
CA GLY A 261 17.28 18.61 3.50
C GLY A 261 15.94 17.99 3.87
N THR A 262 14.86 18.74 3.70
CA THR A 262 13.50 18.37 4.13
C THR A 262 12.51 18.29 2.96
N VAL A 263 12.93 18.65 1.75
CA VAL A 263 12.06 18.71 0.57
C VAL A 263 12.33 17.52 -0.35
N THR A 264 11.28 16.86 -0.78
CA THR A 264 11.34 15.72 -1.73
C THR A 264 11.67 16.20 -3.15
N PRO A 265 12.12 15.30 -4.05
CA PRO A 265 12.38 15.64 -5.46
C PRO A 265 11.17 16.24 -6.21
N TYR A 266 9.96 16.06 -5.70
CA TYR A 266 8.70 16.61 -6.24
C TYR A 266 8.16 17.79 -5.42
N GLY A 267 9.00 18.46 -4.64
CA GLY A 267 8.68 19.72 -3.96
C GLY A 267 7.80 19.61 -2.70
N MET A 268 7.56 18.41 -2.17
CA MET A 268 6.80 18.23 -0.91
C MET A 268 7.74 18.28 0.28
N GLU A 269 7.39 19.09 1.29
CA GLU A 269 8.07 19.12 2.58
C GLU A 269 7.83 17.82 3.36
N VAL A 270 8.87 17.20 3.89
CA VAL A 270 8.80 16.04 4.79
C VAL A 270 8.61 16.53 6.21
N GLU A 271 7.37 16.97 6.50
CA GLU A 271 6.97 17.43 7.83
C GLU A 271 6.92 16.26 8.83
N HIS A 272 7.23 16.52 10.09
CA HIS A 272 7.11 15.55 11.19
C HIS A 272 7.78 14.19 10.89
N ASN A 273 9.03 14.23 10.42
CA ASN A 273 9.78 13.02 10.10
C ASN A 273 10.12 12.21 11.35
N LEU A 274 9.57 11.01 11.45
CA LEU A 274 9.78 10.09 12.57
C LEU A 274 10.90 9.07 12.32
N LEU A 275 11.45 8.98 11.11
CA LEU A 275 12.45 7.96 10.75
C LEU A 275 13.71 8.01 11.60
N PRO A 276 14.32 9.17 11.91
CA PRO A 276 15.52 9.21 12.75
C PRO A 276 15.29 8.59 14.13
N GLU A 277 14.11 8.83 14.74
CA GLU A 277 13.74 8.27 16.04
C GLU A 277 13.46 6.76 15.94
N ILE A 278 12.66 6.33 14.96
CA ILE A 278 12.32 4.92 14.73
C ILE A 278 13.57 4.10 14.45
N MET A 279 14.45 4.57 13.56
CA MET A 279 15.71 3.90 13.21
C MET A 279 16.64 3.78 14.43
N THR A 280 16.80 4.85 15.20
CA THR A 280 17.65 4.85 16.39
C THR A 280 17.12 3.92 17.48
N LYS A 281 15.80 3.91 17.68
CA LYS A 281 15.16 3.01 18.65
C LYS A 281 15.34 1.55 18.23
N LEU A 282 15.06 1.20 16.98
CA LEU A 282 15.18 -0.17 16.50
C LEU A 282 16.65 -0.64 16.44
N GLU A 283 17.61 0.24 16.11
CA GLU A 283 19.05 -0.01 16.19
C GLU A 283 19.48 -0.41 17.61
N THR A 284 18.95 0.31 18.60
CA THR A 284 19.28 0.10 20.03
C THR A 284 18.60 -1.16 20.57
N ASP A 285 17.27 -1.27 20.44
CA ASP A 285 16.47 -2.36 20.99
C ASP A 285 16.78 -3.69 20.30
N GLY A 286 17.05 -3.65 19.00
CA GLY A 286 17.48 -4.79 18.17
C GLY A 286 18.94 -5.17 18.33
N HIS A 287 19.71 -4.43 19.15
CA HIS A 287 21.15 -4.66 19.40
C HIS A 287 21.98 -4.76 18.12
N TYR A 288 21.75 -3.89 17.14
CA TYR A 288 22.32 -3.95 15.80
C TYR A 288 23.83 -4.17 15.80
N TRP A 289 24.60 -3.33 16.48
CA TRP A 289 26.08 -3.39 16.45
C TRP A 289 26.65 -4.61 17.14
N ALA A 290 26.00 -5.10 18.20
CA ALA A 290 26.40 -6.34 18.84
C ALA A 290 26.18 -7.55 17.93
N ARG A 291 25.01 -7.61 17.26
CA ARG A 291 24.70 -8.65 16.25
C ARG A 291 25.63 -8.55 15.05
N ARG A 292 25.88 -7.34 14.53
CA ARG A 292 26.85 -7.10 13.43
C ARG A 292 28.23 -7.68 13.75
N LYS A 293 28.75 -7.40 14.95
CA LYS A 293 30.03 -7.94 15.41
C LYS A 293 30.02 -9.47 15.49
N ALA A 294 28.97 -10.05 16.04
CA ALA A 294 28.82 -11.50 16.15
C ALA A 294 28.72 -12.18 14.77
N ILE A 295 27.94 -11.62 13.86
CA ILE A 295 27.78 -12.09 12.47
C ILE A 295 29.12 -12.02 11.72
N THR A 296 29.85 -10.92 11.84
CA THR A 296 31.16 -10.78 11.18
C THR A 296 32.14 -11.85 11.68
N ALA A 297 32.17 -12.12 13.00
CA ALA A 297 32.99 -13.18 13.57
C ALA A 297 32.55 -14.59 13.13
N PHE A 298 31.23 -14.84 13.07
CA PHE A 298 30.65 -16.08 12.56
C PHE A 298 31.07 -16.32 11.09
N ASN A 299 30.89 -15.31 10.22
CA ASN A 299 31.18 -15.41 8.80
C ASN A 299 32.67 -15.67 8.49
N ARG A 300 33.57 -15.17 9.33
CA ARG A 300 35.03 -15.49 9.19
C ARG A 300 35.35 -16.95 9.45
N ASN A 301 34.62 -17.58 10.36
CA ASN A 301 34.89 -18.97 10.80
C ASN A 301 34.02 -20.02 10.10
N SER A 302 32.91 -19.62 9.47
CA SER A 302 32.01 -20.53 8.74
C SER A 302 32.42 -20.61 7.28
N PRO A 303 32.75 -21.80 6.75
CA PRO A 303 33.14 -21.96 5.34
C PRO A 303 31.95 -21.93 4.39
N VAL A 304 30.77 -22.36 4.83
CA VAL A 304 29.59 -22.59 3.98
C VAL A 304 28.45 -21.62 4.32
N ILE A 305 28.02 -21.61 5.58
CA ILE A 305 26.91 -20.76 5.98
C ILE A 305 27.40 -19.32 6.21
N LYS A 306 26.73 -18.36 5.56
CA LYS A 306 26.97 -16.92 5.80
C LYS A 306 25.72 -16.27 6.33
N LYS A 307 25.89 -15.34 7.26
CA LYS A 307 24.81 -14.54 7.84
C LYS A 307 24.86 -13.11 7.34
N GLY A 308 23.68 -12.50 7.22
CA GLY A 308 23.54 -11.09 6.86
C GLY A 308 22.59 -10.37 7.80
N LEU A 309 22.79 -9.06 7.91
CA LEU A 309 22.00 -8.18 8.77
C LEU A 309 21.72 -6.86 8.05
N ALA A 310 20.47 -6.43 8.05
CA ALA A 310 20.10 -5.12 7.50
C ALA A 310 18.96 -4.48 8.28
N LEU A 311 19.11 -3.16 8.53
CA LEU A 311 18.07 -2.30 9.08
C LEU A 311 17.70 -1.27 8.01
N THR A 312 16.48 -1.32 7.50
CA THR A 312 16.00 -0.44 6.43
C THR A 312 14.79 0.39 6.87
N PRO A 313 14.69 1.66 6.44
CA PRO A 313 13.53 2.51 6.70
C PRO A 313 12.45 2.33 5.65
N VAL A 314 11.24 2.82 6.00
CA VAL A 314 10.12 3.03 5.08
C VAL A 314 9.54 4.41 5.34
N LYS A 315 9.42 5.24 4.28
CA LYS A 315 8.62 6.47 4.22
C LYS A 315 7.61 6.32 3.10
N PHE A 316 6.33 6.19 3.42
CA PHE A 316 5.29 5.95 2.42
C PHE A 316 4.20 7.02 2.46
N GLY A 317 3.92 7.66 1.32
CA GLY A 317 2.93 8.71 1.18
C GLY A 317 1.50 8.15 1.11
N ILE A 318 0.62 8.70 1.92
CA ILE A 318 -0.78 8.28 2.04
C ILE A 318 -1.70 9.27 1.33
N SER A 319 -2.28 8.87 0.25
CA SER A 319 -3.44 9.33 -0.54
C SER A 319 -3.37 8.75 -1.95
N PHE A 320 -4.45 8.87 -2.70
CA PHE A 320 -4.40 8.69 -4.15
C PHE A 320 -3.62 9.85 -4.78
N THR A 321 -2.79 9.57 -5.76
CA THR A 321 -2.13 10.60 -6.58
C THR A 321 -3.14 11.33 -7.48
N ALA A 322 -4.24 10.67 -7.84
CA ALA A 322 -5.39 11.29 -8.51
C ALA A 322 -6.28 12.01 -7.48
N LYS A 323 -6.18 13.33 -7.42
CA LYS A 323 -6.81 14.19 -6.38
C LYS A 323 -8.30 13.91 -6.18
N HIS A 324 -9.07 13.69 -7.27
CA HIS A 324 -10.53 13.49 -7.21
C HIS A 324 -10.94 12.19 -6.49
N LEU A 325 -10.03 11.21 -6.35
CA LEU A 325 -10.31 9.97 -5.62
C LEU A 325 -10.18 10.11 -4.10
N ASN A 326 -9.65 11.23 -3.59
CA ASN A 326 -9.46 11.45 -2.16
C ASN A 326 -10.71 12.03 -1.50
N GLN A 327 -11.85 11.30 -1.62
CA GLN A 327 -13.13 11.65 -1.05
C GLN A 327 -13.95 10.41 -0.71
N ALA A 328 -14.87 10.53 0.24
CA ALA A 328 -15.82 9.48 0.60
C ALA A 328 -17.14 10.05 1.09
N GLY A 329 -18.22 9.26 0.92
CA GLY A 329 -19.52 9.50 1.49
C GLY A 329 -19.89 8.42 2.51
N ALA A 330 -20.87 8.75 3.38
CA ALA A 330 -21.49 7.82 4.30
C ALA A 330 -22.97 8.13 4.47
N LEU A 331 -23.75 7.12 4.92
CA LEU A 331 -25.15 7.26 5.27
C LEU A 331 -25.39 6.48 6.57
N VAL A 332 -25.83 7.18 7.62
CA VAL A 332 -26.07 6.61 8.94
C VAL A 332 -27.55 6.74 9.29
N HIS A 333 -28.15 5.66 9.77
CA HIS A 333 -29.53 5.61 10.25
C HIS A 333 -29.55 5.15 11.69
N ILE A 334 -30.37 5.82 12.52
CA ILE A 334 -30.70 5.40 13.88
C ILE A 334 -32.13 4.87 13.86
N TYR A 335 -32.33 3.64 14.29
CA TYR A 335 -33.66 3.05 14.43
C TYR A 335 -34.28 3.43 15.78
N THR A 336 -35.60 3.34 15.90
CA THR A 336 -36.34 3.78 17.09
C THR A 336 -36.04 2.98 18.36
N ASP A 337 -35.38 1.84 18.23
CA ASP A 337 -34.86 1.04 19.34
C ASP A 337 -33.44 1.44 19.79
N GLY A 338 -32.85 2.44 19.14
CA GLY A 338 -31.49 2.91 19.40
C GLY A 338 -30.41 2.17 18.66
N SER A 339 -30.72 1.13 17.88
CA SER A 339 -29.72 0.47 17.02
C SER A 339 -29.35 1.36 15.83
N ILE A 340 -28.12 1.21 15.33
CA ILE A 340 -27.55 2.08 14.30
C ILE A 340 -27.09 1.27 13.10
N GLN A 341 -27.47 1.69 11.91
CA GLN A 341 -26.99 1.15 10.65
C GLN A 341 -26.05 2.16 9.96
N VAL A 342 -24.84 1.69 9.64
CA VAL A 342 -23.80 2.48 8.96
C VAL A 342 -23.59 1.95 7.55
N ASN A 343 -23.67 2.84 6.57
CA ASN A 343 -23.37 2.57 5.17
C ASN A 343 -22.22 3.49 4.73
N HIS A 344 -21.22 2.93 4.06
CA HIS A 344 -20.09 3.68 3.53
C HIS A 344 -19.59 3.07 2.20
N GLY A 345 -18.70 3.78 1.50
CA GLY A 345 -18.23 3.37 0.18
C GLY A 345 -17.04 2.41 0.17
N GLY A 346 -16.40 2.20 1.32
CA GLY A 346 -15.26 1.28 1.42
C GLY A 346 -15.69 -0.18 1.40
N THR A 347 -14.83 -1.05 0.86
CA THR A 347 -15.07 -2.50 0.76
C THR A 347 -14.22 -3.27 1.76
N GLU A 348 -14.79 -4.34 2.35
CA GLU A 348 -14.08 -5.25 3.25
C GLU A 348 -13.42 -6.37 2.44
N MET A 349 -12.10 -6.48 2.55
CA MET A 349 -11.30 -7.51 1.86
C MET A 349 -10.37 -8.28 2.82
N GLY A 350 -10.70 -8.26 4.13
CA GLY A 350 -9.94 -8.90 5.20
C GLY A 350 -9.03 -7.95 5.99
N GLN A 351 -9.04 -6.65 5.67
CA GLN A 351 -8.22 -5.65 6.36
C GLN A 351 -8.86 -5.08 7.63
N GLY A 352 -10.10 -5.47 7.95
CA GLY A 352 -10.81 -5.02 9.14
C GLY A 352 -11.42 -3.62 9.05
N LEU A 353 -11.68 -3.12 7.84
CA LEU A 353 -12.28 -1.80 7.62
C LEU A 353 -13.65 -1.69 8.30
N HIS A 354 -14.54 -2.67 8.11
CA HIS A 354 -15.89 -2.65 8.71
C HIS A 354 -15.82 -2.64 10.25
N THR A 355 -14.87 -3.37 10.84
CA THR A 355 -14.66 -3.34 12.30
C THR A 355 -14.25 -1.94 12.78
N LYS A 356 -13.28 -1.31 12.12
CA LYS A 356 -12.85 0.06 12.47
C LYS A 356 -13.97 1.08 12.26
N ILE A 357 -14.76 0.97 11.20
CA ILE A 357 -15.93 1.84 10.96
C ILE A 357 -16.98 1.67 12.05
N GLY A 358 -17.28 0.43 12.46
CA GLY A 358 -18.18 0.16 13.58
C GLY A 358 -17.70 0.76 14.89
N GLN A 359 -16.40 0.65 15.18
CA GLN A 359 -15.78 1.27 16.36
C GLN A 359 -15.87 2.81 16.33
N ILE A 360 -15.65 3.44 15.17
CA ILE A 360 -15.79 4.89 15.00
C ILE A 360 -17.22 5.34 15.31
N ALA A 361 -18.22 4.68 14.73
CA ALA A 361 -19.62 5.02 14.98
C ALA A 361 -20.00 4.78 16.46
N ALA A 362 -19.60 3.66 17.04
CA ALA A 362 -19.85 3.35 18.45
C ALA A 362 -19.25 4.42 19.37
N ASN A 363 -18.04 4.90 19.07
CA ASN A 363 -17.37 5.93 19.85
C ASN A 363 -18.10 7.28 19.79
N GLU A 364 -18.54 7.70 18.59
CA GLU A 364 -19.26 8.98 18.41
C GLU A 364 -20.61 9.00 19.16
N PHE A 365 -21.29 7.87 19.28
CA PHE A 365 -22.55 7.75 20.01
C PHE A 365 -22.41 7.28 21.47
N GLY A 366 -21.19 6.99 21.93
CA GLY A 366 -20.94 6.44 23.27
C GLY A 366 -21.62 5.09 23.52
N LEU A 367 -21.73 4.25 22.48
CA LEU A 367 -22.42 2.97 22.48
C LEU A 367 -21.46 1.77 22.43
N SER A 368 -21.96 0.59 22.79
CA SER A 368 -21.27 -0.66 22.46
C SER A 368 -21.29 -0.92 20.96
N VAL A 369 -20.23 -1.53 20.43
CA VAL A 369 -20.12 -1.95 19.01
C VAL A 369 -21.28 -2.87 18.59
N ASP A 370 -21.84 -3.64 19.50
CA ASP A 370 -22.98 -4.53 19.25
C ASP A 370 -24.26 -3.78 18.81
N MET A 371 -24.35 -2.47 19.10
CA MET A 371 -25.44 -1.61 18.65
C MET A 371 -25.26 -1.09 17.22
N ILE A 372 -24.11 -1.37 16.59
CA ILE A 372 -23.74 -0.84 15.29
C ILE A 372 -23.69 -1.95 14.23
N GLU A 373 -24.53 -1.83 13.21
CA GLU A 373 -24.50 -2.70 12.03
C GLU A 373 -23.82 -1.98 10.85
N VAL A 374 -22.67 -2.46 10.41
CA VAL A 374 -22.01 -1.99 9.19
C VAL A 374 -22.47 -2.86 8.03
N THR A 375 -23.17 -2.28 7.07
CA THR A 375 -23.80 -3.03 5.97
C THR A 375 -22.80 -3.36 4.85
N ALA A 376 -23.23 -4.24 3.93
CA ALA A 376 -22.57 -4.42 2.64
C ALA A 376 -22.44 -3.09 1.88
N THR A 377 -21.34 -2.90 1.16
CA THR A 377 -21.12 -1.73 0.31
C THR A 377 -22.01 -1.82 -0.93
N ARG A 378 -22.89 -0.85 -1.09
CA ARG A 378 -23.88 -0.81 -2.18
C ARG A 378 -23.91 0.56 -2.83
N THR A 379 -23.95 0.57 -4.17
CA THR A 379 -23.93 1.82 -4.97
C THR A 379 -25.22 2.61 -4.93
N ASP A 380 -26.33 2.02 -4.50
CA ASP A 380 -27.63 2.69 -4.29
C ASP A 380 -27.73 3.39 -2.91
N LYS A 381 -26.85 3.07 -1.96
CA LYS A 381 -26.82 3.71 -0.63
C LYS A 381 -25.78 4.81 -0.54
N VAL A 382 -24.57 4.56 -1.05
CA VAL A 382 -23.48 5.54 -1.10
C VAL A 382 -22.91 5.53 -2.53
N PRO A 383 -23.34 6.44 -3.39
CA PRO A 383 -22.94 6.48 -4.80
C PRO A 383 -21.58 7.14 -5.00
N ASN A 384 -20.98 6.93 -6.19
CA ASN A 384 -19.77 7.60 -6.67
C ASN A 384 -18.57 7.45 -5.71
N THR A 385 -18.42 6.28 -5.11
CA THR A 385 -17.35 6.01 -4.16
C THR A 385 -16.03 5.77 -4.88
N SER A 386 -14.94 6.22 -4.27
CA SER A 386 -13.58 5.90 -4.69
C SER A 386 -13.25 4.43 -4.42
N PRO A 387 -12.27 3.85 -5.10
CA PRO A 387 -11.85 2.47 -4.81
C PRO A 387 -11.31 2.36 -3.38
N THR A 388 -11.44 1.18 -2.78
CA THR A 388 -10.77 0.88 -1.51
C THR A 388 -9.32 0.50 -1.79
N ALA A 389 -8.47 1.52 -1.86
CA ALA A 389 -7.07 1.45 -2.23
C ALA A 389 -6.29 2.60 -1.56
N ALA A 390 -5.00 2.78 -1.93
CA ALA A 390 -4.10 3.83 -1.41
C ALA A 390 -3.98 3.86 0.12
N SER A 391 -4.32 2.75 0.79
CA SER A 391 -4.36 2.61 2.25
C SER A 391 -5.28 3.60 2.97
N SER A 392 -6.06 4.39 2.24
CA SER A 392 -6.88 5.50 2.76
C SER A 392 -8.31 5.10 3.17
N GLY A 393 -8.63 3.80 3.14
CA GLY A 393 -10.01 3.34 3.38
C GLY A 393 -10.59 3.79 4.71
N THR A 394 -9.84 3.67 5.81
CA THR A 394 -10.27 4.13 7.14
C THR A 394 -10.26 5.65 7.24
N ASP A 395 -9.24 6.34 6.69
CA ASP A 395 -9.16 7.80 6.73
C ASP A 395 -10.36 8.45 6.03
N LEU A 396 -10.66 8.02 4.80
CA LEU A 396 -11.74 8.59 4.00
C LEU A 396 -13.13 8.22 4.54
N ASN A 397 -13.39 6.90 4.67
CA ASN A 397 -14.71 6.43 5.07
C ASN A 397 -14.97 6.67 6.56
N GLY A 398 -13.94 6.58 7.42
CA GLY A 398 -14.04 6.89 8.85
C GLY A 398 -14.42 8.35 9.10
N LYS A 399 -13.76 9.30 8.43
CA LYS A 399 -14.11 10.74 8.53
C LYS A 399 -15.51 11.03 7.96
N ALA A 400 -15.90 10.37 6.85
CA ALA A 400 -17.26 10.54 6.31
C ALA A 400 -18.32 10.02 7.28
N VAL A 401 -18.11 8.86 7.91
CA VAL A 401 -19.00 8.30 8.95
C VAL A 401 -19.00 9.20 10.18
N GLN A 402 -17.84 9.65 10.66
CA GLN A 402 -17.74 10.60 11.77
C GLN A 402 -18.60 11.85 11.54
N ASN A 403 -18.51 12.45 10.35
CA ASN A 403 -19.29 13.65 10.00
C ASN A 403 -20.81 13.39 10.01
N ALA A 404 -21.26 12.21 9.56
CA ALA A 404 -22.66 11.82 9.66
C ALA A 404 -23.10 11.63 11.14
N CYS A 405 -22.26 10.97 11.94
CA CYS A 405 -22.51 10.75 13.37
C CYS A 405 -22.58 12.07 14.15
N ILE A 406 -21.64 13.00 13.91
CA ILE A 406 -21.65 14.35 14.51
C ILE A 406 -22.96 15.09 14.19
N THR A 407 -23.43 15.00 12.94
CA THR A 407 -24.72 15.62 12.56
C THR A 407 -25.88 15.05 13.38
N LEU A 408 -25.89 13.73 13.59
CA LEU A 408 -26.95 13.05 14.34
C LEU A 408 -26.85 13.31 15.86
N THR A 409 -25.65 13.24 16.43
CA THR A 409 -25.43 13.53 17.86
C THR A 409 -25.77 14.99 18.20
N THR A 410 -25.46 15.93 17.30
CA THR A 410 -25.86 17.35 17.46
C THR A 410 -27.39 17.48 17.55
N ARG A 411 -28.13 16.88 16.61
CA ARG A 411 -29.62 16.92 16.64
C ARG A 411 -30.21 16.27 17.91
N LEU A 412 -29.64 15.14 18.32
CA LEU A 412 -30.07 14.46 19.56
C LEU A 412 -29.74 15.29 20.82
N ALA A 413 -28.58 15.94 20.84
CA ALA A 413 -28.16 16.82 21.92
C ALA A 413 -29.08 18.05 22.05
N GLU A 414 -29.42 18.70 20.93
CA GLU A 414 -30.38 19.80 20.88
C GLU A 414 -31.76 19.35 21.40
N CYS A 415 -32.26 18.19 20.96
CA CYS A 415 -33.51 17.64 21.42
C CYS A 415 -33.49 17.36 22.93
N PHE A 416 -32.44 16.74 23.46
CA PHE A 416 -32.30 16.44 24.87
C PHE A 416 -32.22 17.69 25.74
N ALA A 417 -31.38 18.66 25.36
CA ALA A 417 -31.23 19.93 26.07
C ALA A 417 -32.56 20.73 26.09
N ALA A 418 -33.26 20.80 24.95
CA ALA A 418 -34.58 21.44 24.86
C ALA A 418 -35.61 20.78 25.76
N SER A 419 -35.65 19.44 25.86
CA SER A 419 -36.55 18.71 26.73
C SER A 419 -36.37 19.00 28.22
N LEU A 420 -35.19 19.48 28.61
CA LEU A 420 -34.84 19.91 29.96
C LEU A 420 -34.99 21.43 30.20
N GLY A 421 -35.37 22.20 29.17
CA GLY A 421 -35.40 23.67 29.23
C GLY A 421 -33.99 24.31 29.21
N MET A 422 -32.96 23.56 28.74
CA MET A 422 -31.54 23.93 28.74
C MET A 422 -30.98 24.04 27.33
N ALA A 423 -31.77 24.53 26.37
CA ALA A 423 -31.43 24.50 24.94
C ALA A 423 -30.09 25.20 24.60
N ASP A 424 -29.69 26.22 25.38
CA ASP A 424 -28.42 26.95 25.29
C ASP A 424 -27.19 26.09 25.67
N GLN A 425 -27.39 24.96 26.33
CA GLN A 425 -26.34 24.05 26.77
C GLN A 425 -26.24 22.75 25.92
N ALA A 426 -26.86 22.71 24.75
CA ALA A 426 -26.84 21.54 23.87
C ALA A 426 -25.40 21.08 23.51
N ASN A 427 -24.44 22.00 23.40
CA ASN A 427 -23.04 21.71 23.15
C ASN A 427 -22.29 21.05 24.33
N MET A 428 -22.91 21.02 25.54
CA MET A 428 -22.37 20.35 26.73
C MET A 428 -22.90 18.92 26.90
N VAL A 429 -23.82 18.49 26.05
CA VAL A 429 -24.36 17.13 26.06
C VAL A 429 -23.26 16.14 25.68
N ARG A 430 -23.15 15.07 26.43
CA ARG A 430 -22.19 13.98 26.21
C ARG A 430 -22.93 12.66 25.99
N PHE A 431 -22.36 11.83 25.14
CA PHE A 431 -22.82 10.47 24.83
C PHE A 431 -21.81 9.49 25.41
N GLU A 432 -22.16 8.78 26.47
CA GLU A 432 -21.22 7.92 27.20
C GLU A 432 -21.93 6.69 27.75
N HIS A 433 -21.34 5.52 27.56
CA HIS A 433 -21.80 4.24 28.14
C HIS A 433 -23.30 3.94 27.94
N GLY A 434 -23.79 4.23 26.73
CA GLY A 434 -25.19 3.99 26.37
C GLY A 434 -26.19 5.04 26.91
N ASN A 435 -25.68 6.13 27.48
CA ASN A 435 -26.48 7.23 28.02
C ASN A 435 -26.16 8.57 27.37
N VAL A 436 -27.11 9.48 27.38
CA VAL A 436 -26.99 10.87 27.02
C VAL A 436 -27.03 11.71 28.28
N ILE A 437 -26.04 12.55 28.51
CA ILE A 437 -25.78 13.22 29.79
C ILE A 437 -25.67 14.73 29.60
N LEU A 438 -26.38 15.52 30.41
CA LEU A 438 -26.24 16.96 30.53
C LEU A 438 -26.28 17.38 32.01
N GLY A 439 -25.16 17.81 32.57
CA GLY A 439 -25.03 18.10 33.98
C GLY A 439 -25.36 16.85 34.85
N GLU A 440 -26.37 16.97 35.72
CA GLU A 440 -26.88 15.86 36.56
C GLU A 440 -27.96 15.01 35.87
N HIS A 441 -28.42 15.44 34.69
CA HIS A 441 -29.46 14.72 33.95
C HIS A 441 -28.85 13.65 33.07
N SER A 442 -29.40 12.46 33.13
CA SER A 442 -29.00 11.30 32.32
C SER A 442 -30.22 10.59 31.77
N LYS A 443 -30.17 10.15 30.52
CA LYS A 443 -31.22 9.35 29.88
C LYS A 443 -30.57 8.25 29.03
N PRO A 444 -31.09 7.03 29.01
CA PRO A 444 -30.66 5.98 28.10
C PRO A 444 -30.78 6.44 26.64
N PHE A 445 -29.80 6.10 25.82
CA PHE A 445 -29.74 6.51 24.40
C PHE A 445 -31.02 6.12 23.64
N ALA A 446 -31.48 4.88 23.78
CA ALA A 446 -32.71 4.38 23.12
C ALA A 446 -33.95 5.19 23.48
N GLU A 447 -34.09 5.58 24.76
CA GLU A 447 -35.20 6.40 25.21
C GLU A 447 -35.17 7.83 24.64
N LEU A 448 -33.96 8.41 24.52
CA LEU A 448 -33.82 9.70 23.85
C LEU A 448 -34.17 9.59 22.35
N VAL A 449 -33.69 8.54 21.66
CA VAL A 449 -33.99 8.30 20.24
C VAL A 449 -35.52 8.18 20.04
N GLN A 450 -36.22 7.47 20.89
CA GLN A 450 -37.67 7.36 20.82
C GLN A 450 -38.38 8.71 21.07
N ALA A 451 -37.92 9.49 22.03
CA ALA A 451 -38.44 10.83 22.29
C ALA A 451 -38.18 11.75 21.09
N ALA A 452 -36.95 11.73 20.51
CA ALA A 452 -36.60 12.50 19.33
C ALA A 452 -37.45 12.13 18.09
N TYR A 453 -37.81 10.84 17.94
CA TYR A 453 -38.73 10.41 16.89
C TYR A 453 -40.12 11.03 17.04
N PHE A 454 -40.68 11.08 18.25
CA PHE A 454 -41.97 11.73 18.50
C PHE A 454 -41.92 13.26 18.31
N GLU A 455 -40.79 13.87 18.59
CA GLU A 455 -40.52 15.30 18.29
C GLU A 455 -40.20 15.55 16.82
N ARG A 456 -40.25 14.54 15.95
CA ARG A 456 -39.98 14.58 14.52
C ARG A 456 -38.56 15.04 14.17
N VAL A 457 -37.60 14.68 15.00
CA VAL A 457 -36.18 14.86 14.73
C VAL A 457 -35.72 13.82 13.70
N SER A 458 -34.98 14.25 12.69
CA SER A 458 -34.47 13.32 11.67
C SER A 458 -33.36 12.44 12.22
N LEU A 459 -33.59 11.13 12.21
CA LEU A 459 -32.69 10.06 12.67
C LEU A 459 -31.81 9.49 11.56
N SER A 460 -31.64 10.20 10.46
CA SER A 460 -30.79 9.82 9.34
C SER A 460 -29.96 11.01 8.87
N ALA A 461 -28.68 10.76 8.57
CA ALA A 461 -27.78 11.76 8.02
C ALA A 461 -26.80 11.15 7.03
N SER A 462 -26.48 11.92 5.98
CA SER A 462 -25.31 11.65 5.12
C SER A 462 -24.10 12.41 5.67
N GLY A 463 -22.91 11.80 5.50
CA GLY A 463 -21.63 12.45 5.76
C GLY A 463 -20.78 12.45 4.51
N PHE A 464 -19.91 13.44 4.40
CA PHE A 464 -18.97 13.58 3.30
C PHE A 464 -17.62 14.05 3.84
N TYR A 465 -16.54 13.53 3.27
CA TYR A 465 -15.18 13.96 3.56
C TYR A 465 -14.35 14.05 2.28
N LYS A 466 -13.47 15.02 2.22
CA LYS A 466 -12.41 15.15 1.22
C LYS A 466 -11.09 15.46 1.92
N THR A 467 -10.04 14.77 1.52
CA THR A 467 -8.69 14.96 2.09
C THR A 467 -8.19 16.37 1.79
N PRO A 468 -7.78 17.14 2.82
CA PRO A 468 -7.28 18.49 2.63
C PRO A 468 -5.84 18.52 2.10
N LYS A 469 -5.35 19.73 1.75
CA LYS A 469 -3.97 20.07 1.41
C LYS A 469 -3.41 19.42 0.14
N LEU A 470 -4.12 18.52 -0.54
CA LEU A 470 -3.61 17.82 -1.72
C LEU A 470 -3.57 18.74 -2.94
N HIS A 471 -2.38 18.86 -3.52
CA HIS A 471 -2.14 19.52 -4.79
C HIS A 471 -0.88 18.96 -5.43
N TYR A 472 -0.93 18.69 -6.71
CA TYR A 472 0.22 18.27 -7.51
C TYR A 472 -0.02 18.68 -8.95
N ASN A 473 0.97 19.33 -9.53
CA ASN A 473 0.97 19.69 -10.94
C ASN A 473 1.92 18.76 -11.69
N ARG A 474 1.36 17.93 -12.55
CA ARG A 474 2.12 16.94 -13.31
C ARG A 474 3.04 17.58 -14.37
N ASP A 475 2.64 18.74 -14.92
CA ASP A 475 3.42 19.42 -15.95
C ASP A 475 4.70 20.05 -15.40
N THR A 476 4.69 20.49 -14.15
CA THR A 476 5.87 21.01 -13.45
C THR A 476 6.57 19.96 -12.60
N GLY A 477 5.94 18.80 -12.35
CA GLY A 477 6.48 17.77 -11.48
C GLY A 477 6.51 18.13 -10.00
N GLU A 478 5.74 19.15 -9.56
CA GLU A 478 5.81 19.71 -8.21
C GLU A 478 4.46 19.73 -7.49
N GLY A 479 4.53 19.59 -6.15
CA GLY A 479 3.38 19.74 -5.28
C GLY A 479 3.37 18.83 -4.06
N ARG A 480 2.18 18.70 -3.46
CA ARG A 480 1.90 17.85 -2.30
C ARG A 480 0.93 16.73 -2.72
N PRO A 481 1.42 15.62 -3.29
CA PRO A 481 0.57 14.51 -3.72
C PRO A 481 0.03 13.68 -2.55
N PHE A 482 0.61 13.80 -1.35
CA PHE A 482 0.26 13.00 -0.18
C PHE A 482 -0.23 13.85 0.99
N PHE A 483 -1.17 13.31 1.75
CA PHE A 483 -1.71 13.98 2.95
C PHE A 483 -0.68 13.96 4.08
N TYR A 484 -0.09 12.78 4.33
CA TYR A 484 0.99 12.56 5.29
C TYR A 484 1.86 11.38 4.86
N PHE A 485 2.97 11.18 5.55
CA PHE A 485 3.79 9.98 5.43
C PHE A 485 3.57 9.04 6.62
N ALA A 486 3.42 7.73 6.33
CA ALA A 486 3.55 6.67 7.31
C ALA A 486 5.01 6.19 7.32
N TYR A 487 5.55 5.96 8.51
CA TYR A 487 6.95 5.62 8.71
C TYR A 487 7.10 4.25 9.37
N GLY A 488 8.21 3.59 9.10
CA GLY A 488 8.57 2.34 9.76
C GLY A 488 10.01 1.97 9.51
N ALA A 489 10.49 0.99 10.25
CA ALA A 489 11.77 0.35 10.00
C ALA A 489 11.71 -1.14 10.33
N SER A 490 12.55 -1.93 9.65
CA SER A 490 12.69 -3.36 9.89
C SER A 490 14.16 -3.75 9.96
N LEU A 491 14.52 -4.55 10.96
CA LEU A 491 15.82 -5.16 11.15
C LEU A 491 15.71 -6.66 10.92
N SER A 492 16.29 -7.13 9.80
CA SER A 492 16.28 -8.54 9.42
C SER A 492 17.65 -9.18 9.50
N GLU A 493 17.69 -10.41 10.02
CA GLU A 493 18.84 -11.32 10.02
C GLU A 493 18.52 -12.57 9.21
N VAL A 494 19.43 -12.95 8.33
CA VAL A 494 19.30 -14.11 7.45
C VAL A 494 20.54 -15.01 7.52
N SER A 495 20.35 -16.28 7.17
CA SER A 495 21.44 -17.24 6.91
C SER A 495 21.31 -17.76 5.49
N ILE A 496 22.41 -17.80 4.72
CA ILE A 496 22.50 -18.40 3.40
C ILE A 496 23.44 -19.59 3.40
N ASP A 497 23.10 -20.62 2.62
CA ASP A 497 24.02 -21.71 2.26
C ASP A 497 24.70 -21.36 0.93
N THR A 498 26.02 -21.20 0.95
CA THR A 498 26.80 -20.79 -0.22
C THR A 498 26.99 -21.89 -1.27
N LEU A 499 26.61 -23.13 -0.97
CA LEU A 499 26.69 -24.27 -1.91
C LEU A 499 25.40 -24.45 -2.70
N THR A 500 24.26 -24.06 -2.13
CA THR A 500 22.93 -24.29 -2.74
C THR A 500 22.19 -23.00 -3.07
N GLY A 501 22.57 -21.87 -2.44
CA GLY A 501 21.84 -20.60 -2.50
C GLY A 501 20.57 -20.59 -1.63
N GLU A 502 20.25 -21.68 -0.92
CA GLU A 502 19.15 -21.71 0.04
C GLU A 502 19.41 -20.75 1.20
N TYR A 503 18.34 -20.20 1.76
CA TYR A 503 18.42 -19.25 2.87
C TYR A 503 17.25 -19.41 3.84
N THR A 504 17.45 -18.90 5.03
CA THR A 504 16.41 -18.75 6.05
C THR A 504 16.39 -17.31 6.57
N VAL A 505 15.20 -16.81 6.89
CA VAL A 505 15.03 -15.57 7.63
C VAL A 505 15.01 -15.93 9.11
N ASP A 506 16.11 -15.65 9.82
CA ASP A 506 16.29 -16.10 11.19
C ASP A 506 15.54 -15.21 12.19
N ARG A 507 15.59 -13.88 11.97
CA ARG A 507 14.99 -12.91 12.88
C ARG A 507 14.56 -11.65 12.14
N VAL A 508 13.40 -11.13 12.54
CA VAL A 508 12.87 -9.84 12.10
C VAL A 508 12.31 -9.08 13.28
N ASP A 509 12.79 -7.86 13.46
CA ASP A 509 12.29 -6.89 14.43
C ASP A 509 11.72 -5.69 13.66
N ILE A 510 10.46 -5.32 13.90
CA ILE A 510 9.75 -4.23 13.22
C ILE A 510 9.29 -3.19 14.23
N LEU A 511 9.49 -1.91 13.88
CA LEU A 511 8.88 -0.77 14.56
C LEU A 511 8.16 0.07 13.51
N HIS A 512 6.82 0.18 13.62
CA HIS A 512 5.99 0.84 12.61
C HIS A 512 5.03 1.86 13.21
N ASP A 513 4.95 3.02 12.57
CA ASP A 513 4.09 4.16 12.92
C ASP A 513 2.68 3.96 12.34
N VAL A 514 1.71 3.87 13.21
CA VAL A 514 0.28 3.77 12.89
C VAL A 514 -0.53 4.95 13.43
N GLY A 515 0.15 5.99 13.91
CA GLY A 515 -0.51 7.07 14.66
C GLY A 515 -1.10 6.55 15.97
N ASP A 516 -2.21 7.14 16.41
CA ASP A 516 -3.05 6.57 17.46
C ASP A 516 -3.82 5.38 16.87
N SER A 517 -3.47 4.16 17.25
CA SER A 517 -4.07 2.94 16.71
C SER A 517 -5.55 2.84 17.04
N LEU A 518 -6.40 2.70 16.03
CA LEU A 518 -7.83 2.46 16.21
C LEU A 518 -8.13 1.03 16.70
N ASN A 519 -7.30 0.08 16.30
CA ASN A 519 -7.40 -1.32 16.70
C ASN A 519 -6.02 -1.98 16.61
N PRO A 520 -5.28 -2.07 17.73
CA PRO A 520 -3.91 -2.60 17.73
C PRO A 520 -3.77 -4.02 17.19
N ALA A 521 -4.77 -4.88 17.40
CA ALA A 521 -4.74 -6.26 16.91
C ALA A 521 -4.83 -6.31 15.38
N ILE A 522 -5.74 -5.51 14.79
CA ILE A 522 -5.86 -5.40 13.33
C ILE A 522 -4.58 -4.78 12.76
N ASP A 523 -4.07 -3.71 13.36
CA ASP A 523 -2.88 -3.01 12.85
C ASP A 523 -1.64 -3.92 12.87
N LYS A 524 -1.40 -4.67 13.95
CA LYS A 524 -0.33 -5.68 14.00
C LYS A 524 -0.50 -6.75 12.93
N GLY A 525 -1.69 -7.32 12.81
CA GLY A 525 -1.97 -8.34 11.78
C GLY A 525 -1.78 -7.81 10.35
N GLN A 526 -2.08 -6.52 10.09
CA GLN A 526 -1.78 -5.91 8.80
C GLN A 526 -0.27 -5.74 8.55
N ILE A 527 0.51 -5.41 9.57
CA ILE A 527 1.97 -5.29 9.47
C ILE A 527 2.59 -6.65 9.21
N GLU A 528 2.25 -7.66 10.00
CA GLU A 528 2.73 -9.04 9.87
C GLU A 528 2.41 -9.62 8.48
N GLY A 529 1.14 -9.55 8.07
CA GLY A 529 0.69 -10.05 6.77
C GLY A 529 1.30 -9.31 5.58
N ALA A 530 1.52 -7.99 5.70
CA ALA A 530 2.17 -7.21 4.66
C ALA A 530 3.66 -7.54 4.53
N PHE A 531 4.37 -7.70 5.65
CA PHE A 531 5.78 -8.09 5.66
C PHE A 531 5.99 -9.45 5.00
N ILE A 532 5.20 -10.46 5.38
CA ILE A 532 5.31 -11.81 4.77
C ILE A 532 5.00 -11.78 3.26
N GLN A 533 4.00 -10.99 2.85
CA GLN A 533 3.68 -10.82 1.43
C GLN A 533 4.81 -10.12 0.66
N GLY A 534 5.42 -9.08 1.26
CA GLY A 534 6.59 -8.40 0.69
C GLY A 534 7.83 -9.30 0.66
N MET A 535 8.04 -10.12 1.68
CA MET A 535 9.10 -11.12 1.72
C MET A 535 8.93 -12.12 0.57
N GLY A 536 7.73 -12.64 0.33
CA GLY A 536 7.42 -13.51 -0.79
C GLY A 536 7.80 -12.89 -2.13
N TRP A 537 7.37 -11.64 -2.37
CA TRP A 537 7.72 -10.90 -3.60
C TRP A 537 9.23 -10.79 -3.82
N LEU A 538 10.00 -10.59 -2.76
CA LEU A 538 11.44 -10.38 -2.85
C LEU A 538 12.24 -11.69 -2.90
N THR A 539 11.60 -12.85 -2.62
CA THR A 539 12.32 -14.11 -2.38
C THR A 539 11.79 -15.28 -3.21
N THR A 540 10.58 -15.78 -2.94
CA THR A 540 10.09 -17.06 -3.47
C THR A 540 9.07 -16.94 -4.59
N GLU A 541 8.39 -15.81 -4.73
CA GLU A 541 7.32 -15.60 -5.68
C GLU A 541 7.87 -15.22 -7.06
N ASP A 542 8.21 -16.22 -7.88
CA ASP A 542 8.84 -16.05 -9.20
C ASP A 542 7.82 -16.28 -10.33
N LEU A 543 7.43 -15.20 -10.99
CA LEU A 543 6.59 -15.24 -12.19
C LEU A 543 7.48 -15.49 -13.41
N ARG A 544 7.25 -16.62 -14.08
CA ARG A 544 8.03 -17.04 -15.26
C ARG A 544 7.16 -17.09 -16.50
N TRP A 545 7.66 -16.49 -17.57
CA TRP A 545 7.08 -16.55 -18.92
C TRP A 545 8.06 -17.25 -19.86
N ASN A 546 7.54 -18.03 -20.81
CA ASN A 546 8.36 -18.56 -21.88
C ASN A 546 8.61 -17.51 -22.97
N GLU A 547 9.44 -17.85 -23.96
CA GLU A 547 9.81 -16.95 -25.07
C GLU A 547 8.62 -16.51 -25.93
N ALA A 548 7.51 -17.24 -25.91
CA ALA A 548 6.26 -16.87 -26.58
C ALA A 548 5.36 -15.95 -25.73
N GLY A 549 5.78 -15.60 -24.49
CA GLY A 549 5.00 -14.76 -23.58
C GLY A 549 3.89 -15.50 -22.83
N LYS A 550 3.89 -16.84 -22.82
CA LYS A 550 2.95 -17.61 -21.99
C LYS A 550 3.48 -17.73 -20.57
N LEU A 551 2.62 -17.43 -19.58
CA LEU A 551 2.92 -17.65 -18.16
C LEU A 551 3.05 -19.16 -17.89
N ILE A 552 4.16 -19.59 -17.27
CA ILE A 552 4.42 -20.99 -16.89
C ILE A 552 4.31 -21.22 -15.39
N SER A 553 4.42 -20.18 -14.55
CA SER A 553 4.07 -20.22 -13.12
C SER A 553 2.55 -20.00 -12.96
N GLU A 554 1.73 -20.96 -13.40
CA GLU A 554 0.31 -20.79 -13.65
C GLU A 554 -0.63 -21.38 -12.58
N ASN A 555 -0.06 -21.89 -11.48
CA ASN A 555 -0.84 -22.52 -10.41
C ASN A 555 -0.05 -22.57 -9.10
N MET A 556 -0.69 -23.00 -8.01
CA MET A 556 -0.10 -23.04 -6.67
C MET A 556 1.10 -24.00 -6.54
N ALA A 557 1.27 -24.94 -7.46
CA ALA A 557 2.41 -25.86 -7.45
C ALA A 557 3.65 -25.26 -8.14
N THR A 558 3.45 -24.33 -9.06
CA THR A 558 4.52 -23.70 -9.85
C THR A 558 4.80 -22.24 -9.46
N TYR A 559 3.95 -21.64 -8.62
CA TYR A 559 4.12 -20.30 -8.05
C TYR A 559 4.09 -20.39 -6.52
N LYS A 560 5.24 -20.20 -5.90
CA LYS A 560 5.40 -20.44 -4.47
C LYS A 560 5.21 -19.16 -3.66
N ILE A 561 4.07 -19.04 -2.99
CA ILE A 561 3.88 -18.07 -1.90
C ILE A 561 4.56 -18.56 -0.61
N PRO A 562 4.95 -17.68 0.32
CA PRO A 562 5.48 -18.09 1.61
C PRO A 562 4.52 -19.02 2.36
N ALA A 563 5.03 -20.13 2.82
CA ALA A 563 4.33 -21.06 3.70
C ALA A 563 4.61 -20.73 5.16
N ILE A 564 3.91 -21.39 6.08
CA ILE A 564 4.11 -21.17 7.52
C ILE A 564 5.55 -21.46 7.97
N GLY A 565 6.23 -22.40 7.28
CA GLY A 565 7.65 -22.73 7.54
C GLY A 565 8.64 -21.65 7.08
N ASP A 566 8.22 -20.73 6.20
CA ASP A 566 9.05 -19.63 5.71
C ASP A 566 8.96 -18.40 6.65
N THR A 567 8.07 -18.42 7.67
CA THR A 567 7.96 -17.36 8.66
C THR A 567 9.27 -17.23 9.46
N PRO A 568 9.75 -16.01 9.73
CA PRO A 568 10.95 -15.80 10.55
C PRO A 568 10.85 -16.53 11.88
N LYS A 569 11.93 -17.21 12.31
CA LYS A 569 11.98 -17.95 13.59
C LYS A 569 11.72 -17.06 14.80
N HIS A 570 12.14 -15.81 14.69
CA HIS A 570 11.80 -14.73 15.63
C HIS A 570 11.17 -13.60 14.83
N PHE A 571 9.92 -13.26 15.13
CA PHE A 571 9.18 -12.22 14.43
C PHE A 571 8.50 -11.30 15.44
N ASP A 572 9.11 -10.14 15.71
CA ASP A 572 8.60 -9.14 16.65
C ASP A 572 8.08 -7.90 15.91
N VAL A 573 6.86 -7.50 16.23
CA VAL A 573 6.20 -6.32 15.65
C VAL A 573 5.73 -5.40 16.76
N GLN A 574 6.28 -4.19 16.77
CA GLN A 574 5.93 -3.13 17.71
C GLN A 574 5.32 -1.93 16.98
N LEU A 575 4.27 -1.36 17.58
CA LEU A 575 3.66 -0.12 17.13
C LEU A 575 4.38 1.07 17.77
N PHE A 576 4.75 2.05 16.93
CA PHE A 576 5.35 3.30 17.40
C PHE A 576 4.23 4.29 17.72
N GLY A 577 3.95 4.48 19.00
CA GLY A 577 2.81 5.26 19.50
C GLY A 577 3.07 6.78 19.43
N ARG A 578 2.86 7.38 18.26
CA ARG A 578 2.90 8.82 18.04
C ARG A 578 1.66 9.24 17.27
N LYS A 579 0.90 10.21 17.79
CA LYS A 579 -0.24 10.81 17.11
C LYS A 579 0.15 11.29 15.71
N ASN A 580 -0.75 11.08 14.74
CA ASN A 580 -0.63 11.77 13.47
C ASN A 580 -0.76 13.28 13.71
N ALA A 581 0.17 14.05 13.17
CA ALA A 581 0.10 15.51 13.25
C ALA A 581 -1.01 16.08 12.36
N GLU A 582 -1.39 15.36 11.30
CA GLU A 582 -2.53 15.73 10.46
C GLU A 582 -3.86 15.29 11.12
N ASP A 583 -4.94 16.01 10.81
CA ASP A 583 -6.29 15.70 11.28
C ASP A 583 -6.89 14.52 10.49
N SER A 584 -6.27 13.35 10.64
CA SER A 584 -6.83 12.06 10.23
C SER A 584 -7.88 11.59 11.24
N ILE A 585 -8.57 10.48 10.94
CA ILE A 585 -9.56 9.92 11.89
C ILE A 585 -8.85 9.52 13.21
N TYR A 586 -9.21 10.18 14.30
CA TYR A 586 -8.62 10.03 15.63
C TYR A 586 -7.07 10.04 15.64
N HIS A 587 -6.44 10.83 14.77
CA HIS A 587 -4.99 10.91 14.62
C HIS A 587 -4.29 9.57 14.31
N SER A 588 -5.02 8.60 13.74
CA SER A 588 -4.45 7.34 13.24
C SER A 588 -3.68 7.55 11.94
N LYS A 589 -2.88 6.56 11.57
CA LYS A 589 -2.24 6.49 10.25
C LYS A 589 -2.59 5.18 9.53
N ALA A 590 -2.57 5.24 8.22
CA ALA A 590 -2.82 4.10 7.37
C ALA A 590 -1.75 3.00 7.52
N VAL A 591 -2.18 1.74 7.56
CA VAL A 591 -1.32 0.58 7.78
C VAL A 591 -1.48 -0.50 6.69
N GLY A 592 -2.22 -0.19 5.62
CA GLY A 592 -2.50 -1.16 4.56
C GLY A 592 -1.29 -1.50 3.69
N GLU A 593 -0.64 -0.50 3.10
CA GLU A 593 0.47 -0.67 2.16
C GLU A 593 1.86 -0.48 2.77
N PRO A 594 2.12 0.53 3.64
CA PRO A 594 3.47 0.86 4.07
C PRO A 594 4.26 -0.33 4.63
N PRO A 595 3.68 -1.24 5.43
CA PRO A 595 4.43 -2.37 6.01
C PRO A 595 4.96 -3.38 4.99
N PHE A 596 4.41 -3.39 3.77
CA PHE A 596 4.88 -4.28 2.69
C PHE A 596 6.36 -4.05 2.37
N MET A 597 6.80 -2.79 2.34
CA MET A 597 8.18 -2.41 2.02
C MET A 597 9.17 -2.69 3.15
N LEU A 598 8.71 -2.97 4.37
CA LEU A 598 9.58 -3.40 5.47
C LEU A 598 10.37 -4.68 5.13
N ALA A 599 9.82 -5.52 4.25
CA ALA A 599 10.47 -6.74 3.77
C ALA A 599 11.73 -6.48 2.91
N ILE A 600 11.96 -5.27 2.44
CA ILE A 600 13.20 -4.91 1.72
C ILE A 600 14.43 -5.16 2.60
N SER A 601 14.29 -5.10 3.93
CA SER A 601 15.33 -5.46 4.88
C SER A 601 15.85 -6.90 4.71
N VAL A 602 14.97 -7.85 4.32
CA VAL A 602 15.35 -9.25 4.04
C VAL A 602 16.27 -9.31 2.81
N TRP A 603 15.87 -8.65 1.72
CA TRP A 603 16.70 -8.59 0.51
C TRP A 603 18.05 -7.92 0.77
N CYS A 604 18.07 -6.82 1.51
CA CYS A 604 19.32 -6.17 1.93
C CYS A 604 20.20 -7.08 2.82
N ALA A 605 19.58 -7.88 3.70
CA ALA A 605 20.31 -8.83 4.54
C ALA A 605 20.89 -9.99 3.72
N LEU A 606 20.19 -10.47 2.69
CA LEU A 606 20.72 -11.47 1.74
C LEU A 606 21.95 -10.92 1.00
N LYS A 607 21.88 -9.68 0.50
CA LYS A 607 23.04 -9.01 -0.11
C LYS A 607 24.21 -8.84 0.86
N ASP A 608 23.92 -8.51 2.12
CA ASP A 608 24.94 -8.38 3.16
C ASP A 608 25.65 -9.71 3.45
N ALA A 609 24.89 -10.83 3.51
CA ALA A 609 25.45 -12.16 3.65
C ALA A 609 26.38 -12.50 2.48
N ILE A 610 25.97 -12.25 1.25
CA ILE A 610 26.78 -12.49 0.04
C ILE A 610 28.02 -11.58 0.04
N SER A 611 27.88 -10.30 0.38
CA SER A 611 28.98 -9.34 0.45
C SER A 611 30.08 -9.75 1.45
N SER A 612 29.72 -10.54 2.48
CA SER A 612 30.70 -11.06 3.47
C SER A 612 31.78 -11.93 2.84
N LEU A 613 31.51 -12.55 1.67
CA LEU A 613 32.47 -13.38 0.93
C LEU A 613 33.63 -12.58 0.38
N SER A 614 33.42 -11.31 0.08
CA SER A 614 34.44 -10.34 -0.37
C SER A 614 34.99 -9.47 0.77
N GLY A 615 34.71 -9.82 2.03
CA GLY A 615 35.04 -8.95 3.18
C GLY A 615 34.23 -7.65 3.22
N TYR A 616 33.00 -7.69 2.70
CA TYR A 616 32.04 -6.57 2.61
C TYR A 616 32.42 -5.45 1.60
N LYS A 617 33.32 -5.72 0.67
CA LYS A 617 33.77 -4.76 -0.34
C LYS A 617 32.89 -4.73 -1.59
N LEU A 618 32.31 -5.86 -1.97
CA LEU A 618 31.45 -5.99 -3.14
C LEU A 618 29.99 -5.66 -2.79
N ALA A 619 29.35 -4.84 -3.62
CA ALA A 619 27.89 -4.75 -3.67
C ALA A 619 27.35 -5.82 -4.62
N PRO A 620 26.82 -6.94 -4.12
CA PRO A 620 26.38 -8.04 -4.97
C PRO A 620 25.23 -7.59 -5.89
N GLN A 621 25.27 -8.01 -7.15
CA GLN A 621 24.10 -7.94 -8.02
C GLN A 621 23.13 -9.05 -7.60
N LEU A 622 21.95 -8.66 -7.14
CA LEU A 622 20.90 -9.59 -6.73
C LEU A 622 19.55 -9.05 -7.19
N ASP A 623 19.06 -9.58 -8.29
CA ASP A 623 17.75 -9.22 -8.82
C ASP A 623 16.63 -9.89 -8.02
N THR A 624 15.41 -9.35 -8.09
CA THR A 624 14.27 -9.92 -7.37
C THR A 624 13.29 -10.65 -8.31
N PRO A 625 12.65 -11.69 -7.80
CA PRO A 625 12.81 -12.32 -6.49
C PRO A 625 14.18 -12.97 -6.33
N ALA A 626 14.79 -12.88 -5.14
CA ALA A 626 16.06 -13.50 -4.80
C ALA A 626 15.86 -15.01 -4.57
N THR A 627 15.57 -15.75 -5.64
CA THR A 627 15.44 -17.21 -5.58
C THR A 627 16.76 -17.87 -5.19
N PRO A 628 16.78 -19.10 -4.66
CA PRO A 628 18.02 -19.81 -4.36
C PRO A 628 19.01 -19.83 -5.53
N GLU A 629 18.52 -20.00 -6.76
CA GLU A 629 19.35 -19.92 -7.97
C GLU A 629 20.03 -18.55 -8.13
N ARG A 630 19.28 -17.43 -7.96
CA ARG A 630 19.85 -16.07 -8.06
C ARG A 630 20.83 -15.77 -6.92
N VAL A 631 20.52 -16.26 -5.71
CA VAL A 631 21.45 -16.16 -4.56
C VAL A 631 22.73 -16.93 -4.84
N LEU A 632 22.65 -18.17 -5.33
CA LEU A 632 23.83 -18.97 -5.68
C LEU A 632 24.68 -18.29 -6.76
N ASN A 633 24.04 -17.77 -7.82
CA ASN A 633 24.76 -17.06 -8.88
C ASN A 633 25.49 -15.81 -8.35
N ALA A 634 24.86 -15.08 -7.43
CA ALA A 634 25.49 -13.92 -6.79
C ALA A 634 26.64 -14.34 -5.85
N VAL A 635 26.53 -15.48 -5.16
CA VAL A 635 27.59 -16.08 -4.34
C VAL A 635 28.79 -16.47 -5.22
N LEU A 636 28.58 -17.17 -6.33
CA LEU A 636 29.63 -17.58 -7.26
C LEU A 636 30.36 -16.34 -7.81
N ALA A 637 29.61 -15.35 -8.25
CA ALA A 637 30.19 -14.07 -8.74
C ALA A 637 31.01 -13.35 -7.64
N ALA A 638 30.56 -13.38 -6.37
CA ALA A 638 31.32 -12.79 -5.26
C ALA A 638 32.60 -13.55 -4.91
N GLN A 639 32.68 -14.82 -5.27
CA GLN A 639 33.87 -15.67 -5.11
C GLN A 639 34.82 -15.62 -6.32
N GLY A 640 34.46 -14.88 -7.38
CA GLY A 640 35.26 -14.78 -8.60
C GLY A 640 35.18 -16.01 -9.52
N GLN A 641 34.10 -16.76 -9.43
CA GLN A 641 33.80 -17.95 -10.22
C GLN A 641 32.80 -17.70 -11.32
#